data_042e333ed825246096e2190ce100d282
#
_entry.id   042e333ed825246096e2190ce100d282
#
_cell.length_a   1.000
_cell.length_b   1.000
_cell.length_c   1.000
_cell.angle_alpha   90.00
_cell.angle_beta   90.00
_cell.angle_gamma   90.00
#
_symmetry.space_group_name_H-M   'P 1'
#
loop_
_entity.id
_entity.type
_entity.pdbx_description
1 polymer ?
#
loop_
_entity_poly.entity_id
_entity_poly.type
_entity_poly.pdbx_seq_one_letter_code
_entity_poly.pdbx_strand_id
1 'polypeptide(L)'
;MEARETTFERLIQGDNQFQIPLYQRTYSWDVKDHQRLWDDLLQQAVVDGTEDAPTGHFLGSLVLDPRAPLPDTVQRWVVIDGQQRLTTLMLLACAIRDHVRTFDTGRADLVHRRYLVNEEDYTGLDAYKLLPTQADRPSYLACVNSDPTAGGEDSIGAAYRFFRAALTEYDPVGEWETVRHIDQALRRRLTLVTITAGPQDNAFRIFESLNNTGKSLSQADLLRNYVFMQLPTLGEQVYDRVWLPLQTELGPERLTTLAWLDLVLQGQSRSTVSEVYEGQRRRMGRIVAAAGEEGLREDLTRLRRLGHLLLRVFEPDREPRAELGAVLERLWRWGGEAHYPPALHVLDQVDRGETETAQAVEALSCVESFLVRRMICREPSHSVRQLLAAAPSGLERDRPLHEAMRRYLSGPRRGWPQDADLVEAIRTQPFYWQGSSRHRAYVLRRFEEDYASPEPVDFSRAWASIEHVLPQRPGQEWLDMLAEDAEEGERAEELHEALVHTLGNLTLSGENTRLSNHPYERKQQILDQSALRMNREIATADRWGRPEILARADRLAERAVRIWPGPLAGEQARADERSEWLRLRRVLAAVPAGKWATYKDLGAVTGAGSAQTVGSYLAKHADVPNAHRVLTAGGTSSPGFAWLDGRTESQQEALEREGVRFDGAVADARQRLLTTELAELAGLDAPEERAEDSAVRRPGTPAERPEHFAALLRAHQPAVAEEVLTLLGKWEAEGGWLGYGAAAETSCAPMLREGRGPQGCLWPVSVYPRSGAVEVVFEYLAKREPFTRPGLLAELRDRLQAVPGVVLDVPDAELHRRRPSFPLEALRGEGLARFAEALEWFRQQSL
;
A
#
# COMPACT_ATOMS: atom_id res chain seq x y z
N MET A 1 -15.30 -8.62 29.33
CA MET A 1 -13.84 -8.77 29.51
C MET A 1 -13.48 -8.58 30.97
N GLU A 2 -12.58 -9.42 31.48
CA GLU A 2 -12.03 -9.29 32.82
C GLU A 2 -10.50 -9.23 32.73
N ALA A 3 -9.88 -8.21 33.33
CA ALA A 3 -8.43 -8.03 33.34
C ALA A 3 -7.91 -8.34 34.75
N ARG A 4 -6.91 -9.21 34.86
CA ARG A 4 -6.26 -9.56 36.14
C ARG A 4 -4.75 -9.57 36.01
N GLU A 5 -4.07 -8.96 36.94
CA GLU A 5 -2.63 -9.14 37.07
C GLU A 5 -2.31 -10.55 37.54
N THR A 6 -1.33 -11.19 36.94
CA THR A 6 -0.89 -12.56 37.28
C THR A 6 0.62 -12.68 37.08
N THR A 7 1.18 -13.75 37.67
CA THR A 7 2.59 -14.15 37.41
C THR A 7 2.59 -15.37 36.49
N PHE A 8 3.75 -15.68 35.91
CA PHE A 8 3.89 -16.85 35.05
C PHE A 8 3.53 -18.14 35.79
N GLU A 9 3.95 -18.28 37.05
CA GLU A 9 3.61 -19.44 37.90
C GLU A 9 2.08 -19.61 38.07
N ARG A 10 1.35 -18.55 38.38
CA ARG A 10 -0.11 -18.60 38.55
C ARG A 10 -0.84 -18.84 37.21
N LEU A 11 -0.31 -18.32 36.13
CA LEU A 11 -0.89 -18.53 34.80
C LEU A 11 -0.93 -20.01 34.41
N ILE A 12 0.21 -20.72 34.63
CA ILE A 12 0.36 -22.12 34.21
C ILE A 12 -0.05 -23.13 35.29
N GLN A 13 -0.49 -22.66 36.47
CA GLN A 13 -0.87 -23.55 37.60
C GLN A 13 -2.13 -24.36 37.24
N GLY A 14 -2.14 -25.65 37.66
CA GLY A 14 -3.22 -26.61 37.38
C GLY A 14 -3.14 -27.16 35.93
N ASP A 15 -4.17 -27.94 35.58
CA ASP A 15 -4.22 -28.64 34.30
C ASP A 15 -4.86 -27.77 33.22
N ASN A 16 -4.03 -26.84 32.73
CA ASN A 16 -4.39 -25.90 31.71
C ASN A 16 -3.62 -26.18 30.40
N GLN A 17 -4.30 -26.00 29.27
CA GLN A 17 -3.68 -26.05 27.98
C GLN A 17 -3.93 -24.74 27.21
N PHE A 18 -2.88 -24.03 26.87
CA PHE A 18 -2.91 -22.83 26.04
C PHE A 18 -2.74 -23.23 24.59
N GLN A 19 -3.73 -22.95 23.76
CA GLN A 19 -3.71 -23.27 22.33
C GLN A 19 -3.53 -22.00 21.52
N ILE A 20 -2.49 -21.94 20.72
CA ILE A 20 -2.28 -20.87 19.75
C ILE A 20 -3.06 -21.25 18.48
N PRO A 21 -4.08 -20.46 18.08
CA PRO A 21 -4.90 -20.77 16.92
C PRO A 21 -4.10 -20.88 15.63
N LEU A 22 -4.61 -21.63 14.66
CA LEU A 22 -4.03 -21.82 13.33
C LEU A 22 -3.80 -20.50 12.57
N TYR A 23 -4.63 -19.52 12.82
CA TYR A 23 -4.58 -18.22 12.16
C TYR A 23 -3.54 -17.26 12.74
N GLN A 24 -2.93 -17.59 13.87
CA GLN A 24 -1.84 -16.80 14.43
C GLN A 24 -0.55 -17.00 13.62
N ARG A 25 0.31 -15.97 13.61
CA ARG A 25 1.62 -16.10 12.96
C ARG A 25 2.49 -17.12 13.70
N THR A 26 3.40 -17.73 12.96
CA THR A 26 4.46 -18.55 13.56
C THR A 26 5.32 -17.74 14.53
N TYR A 27 6.07 -18.44 15.36
CA TYR A 27 7.01 -17.81 16.26
C TYR A 27 8.05 -16.98 15.47
N SER A 28 8.24 -15.71 15.87
CA SER A 28 9.00 -14.74 15.09
C SER A 28 9.85 -13.76 15.90
N TRP A 29 10.01 -13.99 17.21
CA TRP A 29 10.98 -13.26 17.99
C TRP A 29 12.39 -13.59 17.54
N ASP A 30 13.23 -12.58 17.47
CA ASP A 30 14.64 -12.69 17.07
C ASP A 30 15.59 -12.59 18.28
N VAL A 31 16.89 -12.67 18.01
CA VAL A 31 17.93 -12.61 19.04
C VAL A 31 17.85 -11.33 19.89
N LYS A 32 17.42 -10.20 19.32
CA LYS A 32 17.28 -8.93 20.07
C LYS A 32 16.12 -9.00 21.07
N ASP A 33 15.01 -9.63 20.67
CA ASP A 33 13.85 -9.85 21.55
C ASP A 33 14.23 -10.80 22.70
N HIS A 34 14.97 -11.88 22.40
CA HIS A 34 15.44 -12.84 23.39
C HIS A 34 16.43 -12.19 24.36
N GLN A 35 17.38 -11.40 23.86
CA GLN A 35 18.36 -10.69 24.68
C GLN A 35 17.65 -9.72 25.64
N ARG A 36 16.69 -8.94 25.14
CA ARG A 36 15.92 -8.04 25.98
C ARG A 36 15.21 -8.77 27.13
N LEU A 37 14.50 -9.86 26.82
CA LEU A 37 13.87 -10.65 27.88
C LEU A 37 14.88 -11.21 28.86
N TRP A 38 16.05 -11.65 28.39
CA TRP A 38 17.13 -12.17 29.27
C TRP A 38 17.69 -11.07 30.16
N ASP A 39 17.93 -9.87 29.66
CA ASP A 39 18.40 -8.73 30.44
C ASP A 39 17.37 -8.31 31.51
N ASP A 40 16.06 -8.29 31.13
CA ASP A 40 14.97 -8.03 32.07
C ASP A 40 14.93 -9.08 33.18
N LEU A 41 15.15 -10.37 32.88
CA LEU A 41 15.24 -11.47 33.87
C LEU A 41 16.44 -11.31 34.78
N LEU A 42 17.61 -10.97 34.25
CA LEU A 42 18.81 -10.75 35.06
C LEU A 42 18.63 -9.59 36.05
N GLN A 43 17.96 -8.51 35.64
CA GLN A 43 17.63 -7.39 36.56
C GLN A 43 16.70 -7.86 37.70
N GLN A 44 15.81 -8.82 37.44
CA GLN A 44 14.89 -9.36 38.41
C GLN A 44 15.49 -10.52 39.25
N ALA A 45 16.59 -11.10 38.79
CA ALA A 45 17.26 -12.24 39.47
C ALA A 45 18.14 -11.81 40.66
N VAL A 46 17.87 -10.69 41.32
CA VAL A 46 18.63 -10.18 42.46
C VAL A 46 18.37 -11.03 43.71
N VAL A 47 19.42 -11.21 44.52
CA VAL A 47 19.43 -12.05 45.75
C VAL A 47 18.44 -11.52 46.78
N ASP A 48 17.60 -12.40 47.33
CA ASP A 48 16.67 -12.08 48.41
C ASP A 48 17.45 -11.52 49.63
N GLY A 49 17.08 -10.31 50.07
CA GLY A 49 17.59 -9.73 51.33
C GLY A 49 18.12 -8.32 51.27
N THR A 50 18.08 -7.65 50.11
CA THR A 50 18.38 -6.21 50.02
C THR A 50 17.10 -5.38 50.09
N GLU A 51 17.14 -4.21 50.80
CA GLU A 51 16.00 -3.28 50.93
C GLU A 51 15.49 -2.74 49.60
N ASP A 52 16.23 -2.92 48.51
CA ASP A 52 15.91 -2.54 47.16
C ASP A 52 15.43 -3.72 46.30
N ALA A 53 14.56 -4.63 46.83
CA ALA A 53 13.97 -5.70 46.02
C ALA A 53 13.14 -5.07 44.90
N PRO A 54 13.46 -5.31 43.58
CA PRO A 54 12.76 -4.68 42.49
C PRO A 54 11.29 -5.03 42.49
N THR A 55 10.43 -4.03 42.33
CA THR A 55 9.01 -4.20 42.02
C THR A 55 8.90 -4.99 40.72
N GLY A 56 8.04 -6.02 40.65
CA GLY A 56 7.99 -6.95 39.54
C GLY A 56 7.99 -6.27 38.13
N HIS A 57 8.65 -6.89 37.18
CA HIS A 57 8.74 -6.39 35.81
C HIS A 57 7.50 -6.76 35.00
N PHE A 58 6.83 -5.76 34.42
CA PHE A 58 5.64 -5.98 33.60
C PHE A 58 6.03 -6.40 32.17
N LEU A 59 5.73 -7.65 31.82
CA LEU A 59 6.06 -8.22 30.51
C LEU A 59 5.01 -7.92 29.42
N GLY A 60 3.80 -7.50 29.80
CA GLY A 60 2.72 -7.19 28.88
C GLY A 60 1.43 -7.99 29.14
N SER A 61 0.45 -7.81 28.26
CA SER A 61 -0.85 -8.48 28.33
C SER A 61 -0.86 -9.83 27.62
N LEU A 62 -1.73 -10.72 28.08
CA LEU A 62 -2.07 -12.00 27.46
C LEU A 62 -3.60 -12.08 27.35
N VAL A 63 -4.12 -12.19 26.14
CA VAL A 63 -5.57 -12.25 25.90
C VAL A 63 -5.98 -13.70 25.66
N LEU A 64 -6.90 -14.16 26.48
CA LEU A 64 -7.32 -15.55 26.54
C LEU A 64 -8.84 -15.69 26.33
N ASP A 65 -9.23 -16.67 25.53
CA ASP A 65 -10.63 -17.08 25.34
C ASP A 65 -10.83 -18.49 25.93
N PRO A 66 -11.60 -18.65 27.02
CA PRO A 66 -11.83 -19.95 27.64
C PRO A 66 -12.74 -20.80 26.76
N ARG A 67 -12.34 -22.04 26.51
CA ARG A 67 -13.21 -23.02 25.86
C ARG A 67 -14.06 -23.73 26.91
N ALA A 68 -15.29 -24.09 26.51
CA ALA A 68 -16.15 -24.86 27.40
C ALA A 68 -15.42 -26.14 27.85
N PRO A 69 -15.36 -26.42 29.15
CA PRO A 69 -14.70 -27.62 29.64
C PRO A 69 -15.41 -28.88 29.13
N LEU A 70 -14.65 -29.83 28.63
CA LEU A 70 -15.15 -31.17 28.30
C LEU A 70 -14.81 -32.12 29.47
N PRO A 71 -15.68 -33.11 29.81
CA PRO A 71 -15.38 -34.09 30.83
C PRO A 71 -14.04 -34.79 30.52
N ASP A 72 -13.28 -35.05 31.57
CA ASP A 72 -11.99 -35.78 31.53
C ASP A 72 -10.92 -35.19 30.58
N THR A 73 -10.98 -33.87 30.35
CA THR A 73 -9.96 -33.15 29.56
C THR A 73 -9.42 -31.95 30.34
N VAL A 74 -8.23 -31.47 29.90
CA VAL A 74 -7.62 -30.23 30.45
C VAL A 74 -8.47 -29.01 30.13
N GLN A 75 -8.43 -27.98 30.97
CA GLN A 75 -9.04 -26.70 30.66
C GLN A 75 -8.30 -26.03 29.49
N ARG A 76 -8.98 -25.83 28.37
CA ARG A 76 -8.38 -25.25 27.16
C ARG A 76 -8.62 -23.76 27.08
N TRP A 77 -7.54 -23.02 26.77
CA TRP A 77 -7.50 -21.58 26.59
C TRP A 77 -6.99 -21.26 25.19
N VAL A 78 -7.76 -20.54 24.40
CA VAL A 78 -7.29 -20.02 23.12
C VAL A 78 -6.55 -18.72 23.35
N VAL A 79 -5.29 -18.65 22.93
CA VAL A 79 -4.44 -17.44 23.03
C VAL A 79 -4.75 -16.49 21.89
N ILE A 80 -5.46 -15.40 22.20
CA ILE A 80 -5.84 -14.38 21.20
C ILE A 80 -4.69 -13.41 20.96
N ASP A 81 -3.98 -13.00 22.02
CA ASP A 81 -2.78 -12.16 21.93
C ASP A 81 -1.77 -12.57 23.01
N GLY A 82 -0.49 -12.23 22.78
CA GLY A 82 0.62 -12.56 23.68
C GLY A 82 1.30 -13.91 23.39
N GLN A 83 0.96 -14.59 22.31
CA GLN A 83 1.51 -15.89 21.91
C GLN A 83 3.05 -15.94 21.89
N GLN A 84 3.71 -14.89 21.38
CA GLN A 84 5.17 -14.84 21.28
C GLN A 84 5.80 -14.87 22.67
N ARG A 85 5.26 -14.06 23.61
CA ARG A 85 5.70 -14.01 25.00
C ARG A 85 5.53 -15.36 25.68
N LEU A 86 4.32 -15.93 25.57
CA LEU A 86 4.04 -17.23 26.22
C LEU A 86 4.93 -18.34 25.69
N THR A 87 5.11 -18.44 24.37
CA THR A 87 5.99 -19.42 23.74
C THR A 87 7.44 -19.24 24.21
N THR A 88 7.93 -17.98 24.28
CA THR A 88 9.29 -17.71 24.74
C THR A 88 9.51 -18.10 26.21
N LEU A 89 8.54 -17.80 27.10
CA LEU A 89 8.63 -18.20 28.50
C LEU A 89 8.67 -19.74 28.66
N MET A 90 7.90 -20.46 27.82
CA MET A 90 7.93 -21.94 27.84
C MET A 90 9.25 -22.49 27.30
N LEU A 91 9.83 -21.88 26.24
CA LEU A 91 11.15 -22.27 25.71
C LEU A 91 12.27 -22.01 26.72
N LEU A 92 12.19 -20.89 27.43
CA LEU A 92 13.10 -20.61 28.55
C LEU A 92 12.98 -21.66 29.66
N ALA A 93 11.74 -22.08 30.01
CA ALA A 93 11.52 -23.18 30.99
C ALA A 93 12.12 -24.49 30.48
N CYS A 94 12.02 -24.82 29.18
CA CYS A 94 12.74 -25.96 28.58
C CYS A 94 14.25 -25.84 28.76
N ALA A 95 14.81 -24.65 28.47
CA ALA A 95 16.24 -24.40 28.61
C ALA A 95 16.73 -24.51 30.06
N ILE A 96 15.97 -23.98 31.04
CA ILE A 96 16.26 -24.12 32.47
C ILE A 96 16.26 -25.62 32.88
N ARG A 97 15.21 -26.36 32.52
CA ARG A 97 15.12 -27.79 32.77
C ARG A 97 16.35 -28.53 32.25
N ASP A 98 16.72 -28.31 30.98
CA ASP A 98 17.82 -29.05 30.37
C ASP A 98 19.20 -28.62 30.85
N HIS A 99 19.35 -27.37 31.29
CA HIS A 99 20.55 -26.92 31.97
C HIS A 99 20.68 -27.63 33.34
N VAL A 100 19.62 -27.61 34.17
CA VAL A 100 19.57 -28.25 35.47
C VAL A 100 19.76 -29.76 35.37
N ARG A 101 19.25 -30.42 34.33
CA ARG A 101 19.39 -31.85 34.08
C ARG A 101 20.85 -32.31 33.99
N THR A 102 21.76 -31.43 33.62
CA THR A 102 23.19 -31.77 33.53
C THR A 102 23.83 -32.05 34.91
N PHE A 103 23.22 -31.56 36.00
CA PHE A 103 23.76 -31.75 37.37
C PHE A 103 22.74 -32.20 38.42
N ASP A 104 21.42 -31.98 38.19
CA ASP A 104 20.36 -32.42 39.12
C ASP A 104 19.10 -32.87 38.35
N THR A 105 19.00 -34.16 38.05
CA THR A 105 17.88 -34.77 37.31
C THR A 105 16.54 -34.66 38.07
N GLY A 106 16.53 -34.79 39.41
CA GLY A 106 15.31 -34.71 40.21
C GLY A 106 14.68 -33.31 40.13
N ARG A 107 15.51 -32.26 40.20
CA ARG A 107 15.05 -30.88 40.02
C ARG A 107 14.63 -30.57 38.56
N ALA A 108 15.32 -31.11 37.60
CA ALA A 108 14.93 -30.99 36.21
C ALA A 108 13.53 -31.57 35.98
N ASP A 109 13.21 -32.70 36.53
CA ASP A 109 11.87 -33.32 36.47
C ASP A 109 10.80 -32.51 37.20
N LEU A 110 11.14 -31.82 38.29
CA LEU A 110 10.25 -30.86 38.93
C LEU A 110 9.95 -29.64 38.05
N VAL A 111 10.96 -29.09 37.38
CA VAL A 111 10.81 -28.01 36.41
C VAL A 111 9.92 -28.46 35.23
N HIS A 112 10.16 -29.67 34.70
CA HIS A 112 9.37 -30.23 33.59
C HIS A 112 7.88 -30.33 33.96
N ARG A 113 7.54 -31.00 35.09
CA ARG A 113 6.17 -31.15 35.55
C ARG A 113 5.48 -29.83 35.90
N ARG A 114 6.23 -28.87 36.43
CA ARG A 114 5.68 -27.59 36.85
C ARG A 114 5.29 -26.71 35.67
N TYR A 115 6.14 -26.63 34.61
CA TYR A 115 6.01 -25.65 33.58
C TYR A 115 5.51 -26.17 32.24
N LEU A 116 5.82 -27.40 31.88
CA LEU A 116 5.75 -27.86 30.51
C LEU A 116 4.63 -28.87 30.26
N VAL A 117 4.29 -29.68 31.25
CA VAL A 117 3.31 -30.75 31.09
C VAL A 117 2.20 -30.66 32.15
N ASN A 118 1.04 -31.24 31.83
CA ASN A 118 -0.06 -31.48 32.78
C ASN A 118 0.18 -32.77 33.60
N GLU A 119 -0.75 -33.14 34.48
CA GLU A 119 -0.62 -34.35 35.28
C GLU A 119 -0.45 -35.61 34.44
N GLU A 120 0.13 -36.68 35.04
CA GLU A 120 0.50 -37.90 34.29
C GLU A 120 -0.69 -38.67 33.69
N ASP A 121 -1.91 -38.40 34.16
CA ASP A 121 -3.13 -39.00 33.63
C ASP A 121 -3.54 -38.52 32.26
N TYR A 122 -3.00 -37.36 31.80
CA TYR A 122 -3.29 -36.82 30.48
C TYR A 122 -2.29 -37.34 29.42
N THR A 123 -2.82 -37.78 28.29
CA THR A 123 -2.02 -38.37 27.20
C THR A 123 -2.17 -37.62 25.89
N GLY A 124 -1.30 -37.89 24.91
CA GLY A 124 -1.31 -37.21 23.61
C GLY A 124 -1.02 -35.72 23.70
N LEU A 125 -1.82 -34.91 23.02
CA LEU A 125 -1.64 -33.44 23.03
C LEU A 125 -2.09 -32.81 24.37
N ASP A 126 -2.98 -33.41 25.10
CA ASP A 126 -3.46 -32.88 26.39
C ASP A 126 -2.39 -32.94 27.51
N ALA A 127 -1.35 -33.74 27.32
CA ALA A 127 -0.19 -33.74 28.19
C ALA A 127 0.59 -32.43 28.24
N TYR A 128 0.46 -31.55 27.25
CA TYR A 128 1.25 -30.32 27.10
C TYR A 128 0.49 -29.07 27.53
N LYS A 129 1.14 -28.20 28.30
CA LYS A 129 0.53 -26.93 28.74
C LYS A 129 0.43 -25.88 27.64
N LEU A 130 1.27 -25.94 26.60
CA LEU A 130 1.19 -25.06 25.43
C LEU A 130 1.20 -25.88 24.14
N LEU A 131 0.28 -25.57 23.24
CA LEU A 131 0.30 -26.03 21.86
C LEU A 131 0.48 -24.81 20.96
N PRO A 132 1.68 -24.59 20.39
CA PRO A 132 1.90 -23.52 19.43
C PRO A 132 1.21 -23.79 18.09
N THR A 133 1.39 -22.89 17.13
CA THR A 133 0.87 -23.07 15.75
C THR A 133 1.31 -24.43 15.18
N GLN A 134 0.56 -24.97 14.23
CA GLN A 134 0.91 -26.28 13.67
C GLN A 134 2.33 -26.32 13.09
N ALA A 135 2.78 -25.22 12.48
CA ALA A 135 4.13 -25.14 11.90
C ALA A 135 5.24 -25.16 12.96
N ASP A 136 5.01 -24.54 14.11
CA ASP A 136 5.98 -24.44 15.21
C ASP A 136 5.96 -25.68 16.12
N ARG A 137 4.85 -26.44 16.10
CA ARG A 137 4.57 -27.53 17.03
C ARG A 137 5.63 -28.63 17.05
N PRO A 138 6.11 -29.16 15.91
CA PRO A 138 7.13 -30.21 15.93
C PRO A 138 8.40 -29.79 16.66
N SER A 139 8.95 -28.62 16.34
CA SER A 139 10.16 -28.09 16.97
C SER A 139 9.97 -27.75 18.44
N TYR A 140 8.79 -27.20 18.79
CA TYR A 140 8.46 -26.91 20.18
C TYR A 140 8.33 -28.19 21.03
N LEU A 141 7.61 -29.21 20.54
CA LEU A 141 7.47 -30.48 21.26
C LEU A 141 8.81 -31.21 21.37
N ALA A 142 9.68 -31.10 20.37
CA ALA A 142 11.04 -31.60 20.48
C ALA A 142 11.79 -30.95 21.67
N CYS A 143 11.65 -29.63 21.86
CA CYS A 143 12.24 -28.93 23.01
C CYS A 143 11.59 -29.38 24.34
N VAL A 144 10.25 -29.54 24.40
CA VAL A 144 9.57 -29.98 25.61
C VAL A 144 9.97 -31.40 26.02
N ASN A 145 10.10 -32.30 25.03
CA ASN A 145 10.43 -33.72 25.29
C ASN A 145 11.94 -33.97 25.41
N SER A 146 12.79 -32.94 25.32
CA SER A 146 14.25 -33.10 25.27
C SER A 146 14.70 -34.06 24.14
N ASP A 147 14.02 -33.99 22.98
CA ASP A 147 14.34 -34.80 21.80
C ASP A 147 15.71 -34.44 21.26
N PRO A 148 16.47 -35.36 20.66
CA PRO A 148 17.73 -35.04 19.95
C PRO A 148 17.64 -33.97 18.89
N THR A 149 16.46 -33.73 18.31
CA THR A 149 16.19 -32.68 17.32
C THR A 149 15.87 -31.30 17.95
N ALA A 150 15.82 -31.22 19.29
CA ALA A 150 15.60 -29.95 20.00
C ALA A 150 16.68 -28.92 19.63
N GLY A 151 16.28 -27.66 19.38
CA GLY A 151 17.21 -26.62 18.95
C GLY A 151 17.56 -26.66 17.47
N GLY A 152 16.63 -27.09 16.62
CA GLY A 152 16.75 -27.03 15.14
C GLY A 152 17.00 -25.63 14.58
N GLU A 153 17.12 -25.49 13.25
CA GLU A 153 17.49 -24.21 12.59
C GLU A 153 16.36 -23.18 12.50
N ASP A 154 15.14 -23.56 12.87
CA ASP A 154 13.98 -22.67 12.88
C ASP A 154 14.01 -21.65 14.04
N SER A 155 13.05 -20.74 14.08
CA SER A 155 12.96 -19.68 15.10
C SER A 155 12.75 -20.25 16.53
N ILE A 156 12.01 -21.35 16.68
CA ILE A 156 11.82 -22.06 17.95
C ILE A 156 13.16 -22.61 18.46
N GLY A 157 13.88 -23.32 17.58
CA GLY A 157 15.18 -23.87 17.88
C GLY A 157 16.23 -22.79 18.19
N ALA A 158 16.19 -21.66 17.47
CA ALA A 158 17.07 -20.53 17.71
C ALA A 158 16.86 -19.92 19.10
N ALA A 159 15.60 -19.72 19.52
CA ALA A 159 15.26 -19.22 20.85
C ALA A 159 15.73 -20.18 21.96
N TYR A 160 15.48 -21.46 21.78
CA TYR A 160 15.90 -22.48 22.73
C TYR A 160 17.44 -22.52 22.89
N ARG A 161 18.17 -22.52 21.76
CA ARG A 161 19.67 -22.47 21.79
C ARG A 161 20.18 -21.21 22.47
N PHE A 162 19.56 -20.05 22.19
CA PHE A 162 19.93 -18.78 22.83
C PHE A 162 19.84 -18.90 24.35
N PHE A 163 18.70 -19.35 24.90
CA PHE A 163 18.55 -19.47 26.35
C PHE A 163 19.43 -20.55 26.95
N ARG A 164 19.69 -21.64 26.24
CA ARG A 164 20.67 -22.66 26.68
C ARG A 164 22.08 -22.09 26.81
N ALA A 165 22.52 -21.31 25.82
CA ALA A 165 23.83 -20.65 25.86
C ALA A 165 23.92 -19.60 26.99
N ALA A 166 22.89 -18.75 27.11
CA ALA A 166 22.83 -17.73 28.15
C ALA A 166 22.83 -18.32 29.57
N LEU A 167 22.12 -19.43 29.81
CA LEU A 167 22.17 -20.16 31.10
C LEU A 167 23.53 -20.77 31.37
N THR A 168 24.19 -21.34 30.35
CA THR A 168 25.55 -21.91 30.50
C THR A 168 26.58 -20.80 30.84
N GLU A 169 26.42 -19.62 30.26
CA GLU A 169 27.27 -18.44 30.58
C GLU A 169 27.00 -17.93 32.00
N TYR A 170 25.72 -17.88 32.40
CA TYR A 170 25.30 -17.39 33.72
C TYR A 170 25.69 -18.35 34.85
N ASP A 171 25.60 -19.66 34.66
CA ASP A 171 25.94 -20.73 35.59
C ASP A 171 26.93 -21.74 34.97
N PRO A 172 28.22 -21.38 34.85
CA PRO A 172 29.23 -22.23 34.23
C PRO A 172 29.63 -23.44 35.13
N VAL A 173 29.32 -23.42 36.41
CA VAL A 173 29.69 -24.49 37.36
C VAL A 173 28.60 -25.54 37.46
N GLY A 174 27.34 -25.21 37.20
CA GLY A 174 26.21 -26.10 37.29
C GLY A 174 25.68 -26.22 38.75
N GLU A 175 25.30 -25.07 39.34
CA GLU A 175 24.80 -25.02 40.69
C GLU A 175 23.35 -24.56 40.76
N TRP A 176 22.47 -25.36 41.40
CA TRP A 176 21.04 -24.97 41.53
C TRP A 176 20.84 -23.60 42.19
N GLU A 177 21.65 -23.24 43.20
CA GLU A 177 21.46 -21.94 43.87
C GLU A 177 21.63 -20.76 42.95
N THR A 178 22.50 -20.85 41.94
CA THR A 178 22.67 -19.84 40.89
C THR A 178 21.44 -19.79 39.97
N VAL A 179 21.03 -20.94 39.39
CA VAL A 179 19.88 -21.02 38.47
C VAL A 179 18.57 -20.69 39.15
N ARG A 180 18.46 -20.96 40.48
CA ARG A 180 17.27 -20.67 41.29
C ARG A 180 16.84 -19.21 41.21
N HIS A 181 17.76 -18.26 41.08
CA HIS A 181 17.43 -16.84 40.95
C HIS A 181 16.71 -16.54 39.63
N ILE A 182 17.15 -17.16 38.54
CA ILE A 182 16.48 -17.06 37.23
C ILE A 182 15.11 -17.75 37.27
N ASP A 183 15.01 -18.95 37.89
CA ASP A 183 13.74 -19.67 38.07
C ASP A 183 12.73 -18.85 38.91
N GLN A 184 13.18 -18.20 39.99
CA GLN A 184 12.34 -17.33 40.80
C GLN A 184 11.89 -16.08 40.07
N ALA A 185 12.80 -15.44 39.33
CA ALA A 185 12.50 -14.27 38.50
C ALA A 185 11.42 -14.62 37.45
N LEU A 186 11.61 -15.70 36.68
CA LEU A 186 10.63 -16.22 35.72
C LEU A 186 9.27 -16.45 36.36
N ARG A 187 9.22 -17.10 37.51
CA ARG A 187 7.97 -17.51 38.16
C ARG A 187 7.16 -16.37 38.75
N ARG A 188 7.82 -15.50 39.51
CA ARG A 188 7.18 -14.64 40.51
C ARG A 188 7.39 -13.14 40.25
N ARG A 189 8.45 -12.77 39.53
CA ARG A 189 8.81 -11.38 39.34
C ARG A 189 8.46 -10.84 37.93
N LEU A 190 8.24 -11.73 36.97
CA LEU A 190 7.62 -11.36 35.72
C LEU A 190 6.10 -11.33 35.89
N THR A 191 5.52 -10.13 35.76
CA THR A 191 4.08 -9.92 35.85
C THR A 191 3.46 -9.79 34.48
N LEU A 192 2.27 -10.34 34.33
CA LEU A 192 1.45 -10.34 33.12
C LEU A 192 0.05 -9.82 33.50
N VAL A 193 -0.62 -9.18 32.56
CA VAL A 193 -2.06 -8.92 32.67
C VAL A 193 -2.80 -9.90 31.78
N THR A 194 -3.53 -10.84 32.38
CA THR A 194 -4.46 -11.68 31.63
C THR A 194 -5.76 -10.94 31.40
N ILE A 195 -6.21 -10.92 30.16
CA ILE A 195 -7.49 -10.37 29.74
C ILE A 195 -8.32 -11.56 29.25
N THR A 196 -9.36 -11.91 29.99
CA THR A 196 -10.25 -13.01 29.62
C THR A 196 -11.46 -12.49 28.86
N ALA A 197 -11.67 -13.01 27.64
CA ALA A 197 -12.86 -12.72 26.85
C ALA A 197 -14.09 -13.33 27.48
N GLY A 198 -15.19 -12.58 27.57
CA GLY A 198 -16.48 -13.08 28.02
C GLY A 198 -17.27 -13.74 26.89
N PRO A 199 -18.35 -14.49 27.19
CA PRO A 199 -19.15 -15.23 26.19
C PRO A 199 -19.78 -14.36 25.08
N GLN A 200 -19.91 -13.05 25.32
CA GLN A 200 -20.46 -12.09 24.35
C GLN A 200 -19.39 -11.21 23.70
N ASP A 201 -18.14 -11.36 24.12
CA ASP A 201 -17.05 -10.58 23.57
C ASP A 201 -16.60 -11.16 22.24
N ASN A 202 -16.43 -10.29 21.25
CA ASN A 202 -15.86 -10.69 19.96
C ASN A 202 -14.33 -10.70 20.08
N ALA A 203 -13.73 -11.88 20.17
CA ALA A 203 -12.30 -12.11 20.29
C ALA A 203 -11.49 -11.36 19.23
N PHE A 204 -12.06 -11.18 18.02
CA PHE A 204 -11.43 -10.45 16.92
C PHE A 204 -11.34 -8.95 17.18
N ARG A 205 -12.41 -8.32 17.69
CA ARG A 205 -12.37 -6.88 18.02
C ARG A 205 -11.37 -6.58 19.13
N ILE A 206 -11.24 -7.51 20.07
CA ILE A 206 -10.24 -7.41 21.13
C ILE A 206 -8.84 -7.49 20.52
N PHE A 207 -8.60 -8.48 19.67
CA PHE A 207 -7.34 -8.67 18.96
C PHE A 207 -6.97 -7.45 18.10
N GLU A 208 -7.91 -6.92 17.32
CA GLU A 208 -7.73 -5.75 16.46
C GLU A 208 -7.35 -4.49 17.27
N SER A 209 -8.02 -4.28 18.41
CA SER A 209 -7.78 -3.11 19.26
C SER A 209 -6.43 -3.15 20.00
N LEU A 210 -5.96 -4.35 20.37
CA LEU A 210 -4.74 -4.53 21.16
C LEU A 210 -3.48 -4.62 20.31
N ASN A 211 -3.57 -5.11 19.06
CA ASN A 211 -2.42 -5.21 18.16
C ASN A 211 -1.85 -3.87 17.69
N ASN A 212 -2.51 -2.76 17.96
CA ASN A 212 -1.96 -1.42 17.70
C ASN A 212 -0.77 -1.03 18.60
N THR A 213 -0.45 -1.84 19.62
CA THR A 213 0.58 -1.52 20.64
C THR A 213 1.84 -2.40 20.57
N GLY A 214 1.90 -3.39 19.62
CA GLY A 214 3.03 -4.33 19.46
C GLY A 214 3.72 -4.23 18.09
N LYS A 215 4.51 -5.26 17.75
CA LYS A 215 5.09 -5.41 16.39
C LYS A 215 3.95 -5.49 15.38
N SER A 216 3.83 -4.50 14.51
CA SER A 216 2.71 -4.35 13.57
C SER A 216 2.51 -5.61 12.72
N LEU A 217 1.27 -6.11 12.65
CA LEU A 217 0.91 -7.22 11.77
C LEU A 217 0.90 -6.77 10.31
N SER A 218 1.31 -7.66 9.43
CA SER A 218 1.15 -7.43 7.99
C SER A 218 -0.33 -7.49 7.58
N GLN A 219 -0.68 -6.87 6.46
CA GLN A 219 -2.04 -6.97 5.89
C GLN A 219 -2.46 -8.44 5.66
N ALA A 220 -1.51 -9.29 5.28
CA ALA A 220 -1.73 -10.73 5.11
C ALA A 220 -2.03 -11.44 6.44
N ASP A 221 -1.37 -11.06 7.53
CA ASP A 221 -1.63 -11.64 8.85
C ASP A 221 -3.01 -11.25 9.38
N LEU A 222 -3.39 -9.97 9.23
CA LEU A 222 -4.73 -9.49 9.58
C LEU A 222 -5.81 -10.22 8.80
N LEU A 223 -5.60 -10.41 7.49
CA LEU A 223 -6.53 -11.13 6.64
C LEU A 223 -6.65 -12.59 7.04
N ARG A 224 -5.53 -13.28 7.30
CA ARG A 224 -5.53 -14.66 7.79
C ARG A 224 -6.36 -14.80 9.07
N ASN A 225 -6.10 -13.93 10.04
CA ASN A 225 -6.82 -13.97 11.31
C ASN A 225 -8.33 -13.78 11.11
N TYR A 226 -8.74 -12.83 10.28
CA TYR A 226 -10.14 -12.60 9.95
C TYR A 226 -10.78 -13.83 9.30
N VAL A 227 -10.14 -14.40 8.27
CA VAL A 227 -10.63 -15.56 7.53
C VAL A 227 -10.92 -16.74 8.46
N PHE A 228 -9.96 -17.13 9.31
CA PHE A 228 -10.10 -18.31 10.15
C PHE A 228 -11.04 -18.11 11.34
N MET A 229 -11.27 -16.88 11.76
CA MET A 229 -12.37 -16.57 12.69
C MET A 229 -13.76 -16.71 12.07
N GLN A 230 -13.88 -16.60 10.75
CA GLN A 230 -15.13 -16.83 10.02
C GLN A 230 -15.36 -18.32 9.66
N LEU A 231 -14.40 -19.21 9.97
CA LEU A 231 -14.43 -20.64 9.66
C LEU A 231 -14.30 -21.50 10.93
N PRO A 232 -15.26 -21.43 11.89
CA PRO A 232 -15.18 -22.19 13.12
C PRO A 232 -15.21 -23.71 12.93
N THR A 233 -15.85 -24.22 11.88
CA THR A 233 -15.96 -25.68 11.60
C THR A 233 -15.05 -26.13 10.45
N LEU A 234 -14.89 -25.34 9.40
CA LEU A 234 -14.08 -25.70 8.24
C LEU A 234 -12.62 -25.21 8.31
N GLY A 235 -12.27 -24.45 9.37
CA GLY A 235 -10.99 -23.73 9.46
C GLY A 235 -9.76 -24.60 9.29
N GLU A 236 -9.70 -25.75 9.94
CA GLU A 236 -8.53 -26.66 9.85
C GLU A 236 -8.36 -27.22 8.43
N GLN A 237 -9.44 -27.68 7.83
CA GLN A 237 -9.42 -28.21 6.46
C GLN A 237 -9.01 -27.13 5.42
N VAL A 238 -9.55 -25.92 5.58
CA VAL A 238 -9.25 -24.79 4.69
C VAL A 238 -7.82 -24.31 4.89
N TYR A 239 -7.34 -24.31 6.14
CA TYR A 239 -5.95 -23.96 6.44
C TYR A 239 -4.98 -24.90 5.72
N ASP A 240 -5.12 -26.21 5.93
CA ASP A 240 -4.17 -27.20 5.39
C ASP A 240 -4.24 -27.32 3.86
N ARG A 241 -5.44 -27.27 3.29
CA ARG A 241 -5.62 -27.51 1.85
C ARG A 241 -5.54 -26.26 0.98
N VAL A 242 -5.82 -25.09 1.52
CA VAL A 242 -5.94 -23.86 0.74
C VAL A 242 -4.95 -22.81 1.19
N TRP A 243 -4.98 -22.42 2.47
CA TRP A 243 -4.25 -21.26 2.94
C TRP A 243 -2.75 -21.50 3.11
N LEU A 244 -2.38 -22.58 3.82
CA LEU A 244 -0.98 -22.89 4.09
C LEU A 244 -0.15 -23.08 2.80
N PRO A 245 -0.63 -23.86 1.80
CA PRO A 245 0.05 -23.91 0.50
C PRO A 245 0.18 -22.54 -0.16
N LEU A 246 -0.90 -21.76 -0.20
CA LEU A 246 -0.90 -20.42 -0.79
C LEU A 246 0.10 -19.48 -0.10
N GLN A 247 0.10 -19.48 1.25
CA GLN A 247 1.02 -18.67 2.05
C GLN A 247 2.48 -19.10 1.86
N THR A 248 2.73 -20.41 1.78
CA THR A 248 4.08 -20.96 1.59
C THR A 248 4.64 -20.62 0.21
N GLU A 249 3.82 -20.71 -0.83
CA GLU A 249 4.23 -20.46 -2.21
C GLU A 249 4.45 -18.96 -2.50
N LEU A 250 3.62 -18.09 -1.94
CA LEU A 250 3.69 -16.64 -2.21
C LEU A 250 4.55 -15.87 -1.21
N GLY A 251 4.54 -16.26 0.04
CA GLY A 251 5.06 -15.45 1.13
C GLY A 251 4.15 -14.24 1.46
N PRO A 252 4.43 -13.49 2.53
CA PRO A 252 3.51 -12.46 3.06
C PRO A 252 3.32 -11.26 2.13
N GLU A 253 4.37 -10.82 1.44
CA GLU A 253 4.31 -9.65 0.54
C GLU A 253 3.48 -9.93 -0.72
N ARG A 254 3.76 -11.05 -1.39
CA ARG A 254 3.02 -11.46 -2.60
C ARG A 254 1.58 -11.85 -2.27
N LEU A 255 1.32 -12.40 -1.07
CA LEU A 255 -0.03 -12.68 -0.60
C LEU A 255 -0.84 -11.39 -0.40
N THR A 256 -0.22 -10.35 0.15
CA THR A 256 -0.83 -9.01 0.24
C THR A 256 -1.13 -8.45 -1.16
N THR A 257 -0.19 -8.60 -2.10
CA THR A 257 -0.39 -8.20 -3.50
C THR A 257 -1.54 -8.97 -4.16
N LEU A 258 -1.65 -10.28 -3.93
CA LEU A 258 -2.76 -11.10 -4.42
C LEU A 258 -4.10 -10.61 -3.86
N ALA A 259 -4.17 -10.35 -2.55
CA ALA A 259 -5.39 -9.86 -1.92
C ALA A 259 -5.80 -8.46 -2.45
N TRP A 260 -4.83 -7.59 -2.75
CA TRP A 260 -5.10 -6.33 -3.43
C TRP A 260 -5.61 -6.53 -4.86
N LEU A 261 -4.95 -7.39 -5.64
CA LEU A 261 -5.35 -7.69 -7.02
C LEU A 261 -6.75 -8.30 -7.09
N ASP A 262 -7.11 -9.15 -6.14
CA ASP A 262 -8.46 -9.69 -6.05
C ASP A 262 -9.51 -8.58 -5.89
N LEU A 263 -9.29 -7.58 -5.04
CA LEU A 263 -10.18 -6.41 -4.92
C LEU A 263 -10.27 -5.63 -6.25
N VAL A 264 -9.13 -5.45 -6.92
CA VAL A 264 -9.07 -4.77 -8.22
C VAL A 264 -9.88 -5.52 -9.28
N LEU A 265 -9.74 -6.85 -9.37
CA LEU A 265 -10.52 -7.70 -10.28
C LEU A 265 -12.02 -7.68 -9.97
N GLN A 266 -12.40 -7.42 -8.73
CA GLN A 266 -13.79 -7.21 -8.27
C GLN A 266 -14.28 -5.77 -8.47
N GLY A 267 -13.54 -4.93 -9.21
CA GLY A 267 -13.93 -3.56 -9.56
C GLY A 267 -13.49 -2.46 -8.58
N GLN A 268 -12.76 -2.81 -7.50
CA GLN A 268 -12.25 -1.83 -6.54
C GLN A 268 -10.87 -1.27 -6.95
N SER A 269 -10.78 -0.70 -8.15
CA SER A 269 -9.52 -0.26 -8.76
C SER A 269 -8.80 0.90 -8.03
N ARG A 270 -9.46 1.58 -7.11
CA ARG A 270 -8.90 2.68 -6.30
C ARG A 270 -8.34 2.23 -4.95
N SER A 271 -8.52 0.96 -4.56
CA SER A 271 -7.96 0.43 -3.32
C SER A 271 -6.44 0.52 -3.32
N THR A 272 -5.88 0.95 -2.20
CA THR A 272 -4.42 0.94 -1.97
C THR A 272 -4.01 -0.35 -1.26
N VAL A 273 -2.73 -0.69 -1.31
CA VAL A 273 -2.20 -1.88 -0.60
C VAL A 273 -2.39 -1.77 0.91
N SER A 274 -2.37 -0.57 1.48
CA SER A 274 -2.63 -0.32 2.91
C SER A 274 -4.09 -0.54 3.32
N GLU A 275 -5.04 -0.52 2.38
CA GLU A 275 -6.48 -0.70 2.63
C GLU A 275 -6.97 -2.13 2.30
N VAL A 276 -6.05 -3.02 1.93
CA VAL A 276 -6.38 -4.39 1.47
C VAL A 276 -7.20 -5.15 2.51
N TYR A 277 -6.77 -5.12 3.75
CA TYR A 277 -7.46 -5.81 4.84
C TYR A 277 -8.91 -5.37 4.96
N GLU A 278 -9.17 -4.06 5.03
CA GLU A 278 -10.52 -3.51 5.16
C GLU A 278 -11.41 -3.83 3.94
N GLY A 279 -10.84 -3.75 2.75
CA GLY A 279 -11.53 -4.13 1.51
C GLY A 279 -11.94 -5.59 1.51
N GLN A 280 -11.01 -6.49 1.84
CA GLN A 280 -11.24 -7.93 1.88
C GLN A 280 -12.20 -8.32 3.03
N ARG A 281 -12.05 -7.73 4.21
CA ARG A 281 -12.95 -7.94 5.35
C ARG A 281 -14.41 -7.66 4.97
N ARG A 282 -14.66 -6.51 4.35
CA ARG A 282 -16.02 -6.14 3.88
C ARG A 282 -16.55 -7.11 2.82
N ARG A 283 -15.70 -7.51 1.86
CA ARG A 283 -16.08 -8.43 0.81
C ARG A 283 -16.40 -9.83 1.34
N MET A 284 -15.48 -10.41 2.11
CA MET A 284 -15.63 -11.75 2.69
C MET A 284 -16.76 -11.81 3.72
N GLY A 285 -16.98 -10.74 4.50
CA GLY A 285 -18.12 -10.63 5.41
C GLY A 285 -19.46 -10.71 4.69
N ARG A 286 -19.60 -10.13 3.51
CA ARG A 286 -20.80 -10.28 2.66
C ARG A 286 -20.97 -11.73 2.17
N ILE A 287 -19.88 -12.40 1.78
CA ILE A 287 -19.92 -13.81 1.37
C ILE A 287 -20.39 -14.69 2.52
N VAL A 288 -19.83 -14.52 3.70
CA VAL A 288 -20.22 -15.29 4.89
C VAL A 288 -21.68 -15.04 5.26
N ALA A 289 -22.14 -13.79 5.21
CA ALA A 289 -23.53 -13.46 5.48
C ALA A 289 -24.52 -14.07 4.47
N ALA A 290 -24.11 -14.25 3.20
CA ALA A 290 -24.94 -14.80 2.13
C ALA A 290 -24.88 -16.34 2.03
N ALA A 291 -23.69 -16.94 2.23
CA ALA A 291 -23.44 -18.36 1.94
C ALA A 291 -22.66 -19.11 3.05
N GLY A 292 -22.47 -18.48 4.21
CA GLY A 292 -21.81 -19.12 5.35
C GLY A 292 -20.34 -19.49 5.10
N GLU A 293 -19.84 -20.44 5.89
CA GLU A 293 -18.46 -20.94 5.80
C GLU A 293 -18.14 -21.57 4.43
N GLU A 294 -19.12 -22.24 3.83
CA GLU A 294 -18.94 -22.89 2.53
C GLU A 294 -18.68 -21.89 1.41
N GLY A 295 -19.43 -20.78 1.36
CA GLY A 295 -19.17 -19.70 0.42
C GLY A 295 -17.77 -19.08 0.58
N LEU A 296 -17.31 -18.92 1.83
CA LEU A 296 -15.95 -18.43 2.08
C LEU A 296 -14.89 -19.45 1.66
N ARG A 297 -15.12 -20.75 1.88
CA ARG A 297 -14.22 -21.83 1.41
C ARG A 297 -14.06 -21.82 -0.11
N GLU A 298 -15.18 -21.67 -0.83
CA GLU A 298 -15.16 -21.57 -2.30
C GLU A 298 -14.39 -20.34 -2.77
N ASP A 299 -14.62 -19.18 -2.14
CA ASP A 299 -13.90 -17.95 -2.45
C ASP A 299 -12.39 -18.08 -2.20
N LEU A 300 -11.98 -18.68 -1.10
CA LEU A 300 -10.56 -18.93 -0.80
C LEU A 300 -9.95 -19.94 -1.79
N THR A 301 -10.70 -20.92 -2.25
CA THR A 301 -10.25 -21.85 -3.30
C THR A 301 -10.03 -21.10 -4.63
N ARG A 302 -10.93 -20.16 -4.98
CA ARG A 302 -10.74 -19.24 -6.11
C ARG A 302 -9.51 -18.37 -5.93
N LEU A 303 -9.32 -17.79 -4.73
CA LEU A 303 -8.16 -16.96 -4.42
C LEU A 303 -6.83 -17.73 -4.57
N ARG A 304 -6.81 -19.00 -4.13
CA ARG A 304 -5.64 -19.89 -4.34
C ARG A 304 -5.35 -20.09 -5.82
N ARG A 305 -6.36 -20.34 -6.64
CA ARG A 305 -6.19 -20.46 -8.10
C ARG A 305 -5.59 -19.17 -8.70
N LEU A 306 -6.11 -18.00 -8.30
CA LEU A 306 -5.52 -16.72 -8.70
C LEU A 306 -4.06 -16.56 -8.22
N GLY A 307 -3.72 -17.08 -7.04
CA GLY A 307 -2.35 -17.10 -6.52
C GLY A 307 -1.40 -17.89 -7.43
N HIS A 308 -1.80 -19.07 -7.91
CA HIS A 308 -1.03 -19.85 -8.88
C HIS A 308 -0.84 -19.12 -10.22
N LEU A 309 -1.86 -18.37 -10.67
CA LEU A 309 -1.74 -17.54 -11.88
C LEU A 309 -0.81 -16.34 -11.64
N LEU A 310 -0.88 -15.71 -10.47
CA LEU A 310 -0.01 -14.60 -10.11
C LEU A 310 1.46 -15.00 -10.04
N LEU A 311 1.76 -16.24 -9.60
CA LEU A 311 3.13 -16.76 -9.65
C LEU A 311 3.70 -16.78 -11.07
N ARG A 312 2.87 -17.00 -12.10
CA ARG A 312 3.31 -16.92 -13.50
C ARG A 312 3.61 -15.48 -13.95
N VAL A 313 3.01 -14.48 -13.32
CA VAL A 313 3.34 -13.07 -13.56
C VAL A 313 4.69 -12.70 -12.92
N PHE A 314 4.97 -13.22 -11.73
CA PHE A 314 6.24 -13.00 -11.03
C PHE A 314 7.39 -13.84 -11.56
N GLU A 315 7.09 -15.05 -12.05
CA GLU A 315 8.01 -16.09 -12.50
C GLU A 315 7.50 -16.63 -13.84
N PRO A 316 7.71 -15.90 -14.95
CA PRO A 316 7.15 -16.22 -16.26
C PRO A 316 7.48 -17.62 -16.80
N ASP A 317 8.62 -18.18 -16.38
CA ASP A 317 9.04 -19.55 -16.75
C ASP A 317 8.06 -20.63 -16.25
N ARG A 318 7.17 -20.30 -15.31
CA ARG A 318 6.10 -21.19 -14.84
C ARG A 318 4.90 -21.25 -15.79
N GLU A 319 4.81 -20.36 -16.78
CA GLU A 319 3.70 -20.38 -17.76
C GLU A 319 3.95 -21.49 -18.79
N PRO A 320 3.05 -22.52 -18.91
CA PRO A 320 3.27 -23.65 -19.80
C PRO A 320 3.12 -23.30 -21.28
N ARG A 321 2.46 -22.21 -21.63
CA ARG A 321 2.26 -21.75 -23.00
C ARG A 321 3.41 -20.82 -23.38
N ALA A 322 4.34 -21.29 -24.22
CA ALA A 322 5.59 -20.58 -24.53
C ALA A 322 5.37 -19.13 -25.02
N GLU A 323 4.38 -18.91 -25.90
CA GLU A 323 4.09 -17.57 -26.44
C GLU A 323 3.59 -16.61 -25.35
N LEU A 324 2.73 -17.09 -24.46
CA LEU A 324 2.21 -16.30 -23.33
C LEU A 324 3.31 -16.05 -22.28
N GLY A 325 4.12 -17.06 -21.99
CA GLY A 325 5.29 -16.93 -21.13
C GLY A 325 6.26 -15.86 -21.63
N ALA A 326 6.52 -15.83 -22.95
CA ALA A 326 7.39 -14.83 -23.56
C ALA A 326 6.88 -13.38 -23.37
N VAL A 327 5.56 -13.13 -23.46
CA VAL A 327 4.97 -11.81 -23.20
C VAL A 327 5.05 -11.46 -21.72
N LEU A 328 4.74 -12.41 -20.84
CA LEU A 328 4.88 -12.20 -19.39
C LEU A 328 6.32 -11.88 -19.00
N GLU A 329 7.30 -12.56 -19.60
CA GLU A 329 8.72 -12.29 -19.39
C GLU A 329 9.10 -10.87 -19.85
N ARG A 330 8.58 -10.40 -21.00
CA ARG A 330 8.79 -9.02 -21.46
C ARG A 330 8.25 -8.00 -20.46
N LEU A 331 7.04 -8.18 -19.95
CA LEU A 331 6.43 -7.33 -18.93
C LEU A 331 7.20 -7.41 -17.59
N TRP A 332 7.65 -8.59 -17.20
CA TRP A 332 8.49 -8.77 -16.02
C TRP A 332 9.84 -8.05 -16.16
N ARG A 333 10.47 -8.12 -17.34
CA ARG A 333 11.71 -7.38 -17.64
C ARG A 333 11.51 -5.87 -17.66
N TRP A 334 10.36 -5.39 -18.14
CA TRP A 334 9.99 -3.99 -18.03
C TRP A 334 9.99 -3.55 -16.58
N GLY A 335 9.35 -4.30 -15.70
CA GLY A 335 9.31 -4.06 -14.27
C GLY A 335 8.15 -3.19 -13.82
N GLY A 336 8.10 -2.95 -12.50
CA GLY A 336 7.00 -2.26 -11.85
C GLY A 336 5.75 -3.14 -11.72
N GLU A 337 4.76 -2.65 -10.99
CA GLU A 337 3.55 -3.40 -10.63
C GLU A 337 2.33 -3.05 -11.49
N ALA A 338 2.47 -2.04 -12.36
CA ALA A 338 1.33 -1.49 -13.11
C ALA A 338 0.66 -2.53 -14.03
N HIS A 339 1.43 -3.50 -14.56
CA HIS A 339 0.93 -4.54 -15.44
C HIS A 339 0.30 -5.74 -14.71
N TYR A 340 0.42 -5.87 -13.38
CA TYR A 340 -0.13 -7.01 -12.64
C TYR A 340 -1.65 -7.18 -12.79
N PRO A 341 -2.48 -6.12 -12.64
CA PRO A 341 -3.93 -6.27 -12.78
C PRO A 341 -4.37 -6.78 -14.16
N PRO A 342 -3.96 -6.17 -15.29
CA PRO A 342 -4.32 -6.71 -16.60
C PRO A 342 -3.71 -8.08 -16.87
N ALA A 343 -2.47 -8.37 -16.42
CA ALA A 343 -1.83 -9.66 -16.61
C ALA A 343 -2.59 -10.78 -15.88
N LEU A 344 -2.93 -10.57 -14.60
CA LEU A 344 -3.70 -11.56 -13.83
C LEU A 344 -5.10 -11.76 -14.41
N HIS A 345 -5.76 -10.69 -14.87
CA HIS A 345 -7.06 -10.77 -15.53
C HIS A 345 -6.99 -11.61 -16.81
N VAL A 346 -6.01 -11.36 -17.66
CA VAL A 346 -5.80 -12.11 -18.90
C VAL A 346 -5.54 -13.59 -18.62
N LEU A 347 -4.67 -13.88 -17.65
CA LEU A 347 -4.40 -15.26 -17.23
C LEU A 347 -5.65 -15.97 -16.67
N ASP A 348 -6.49 -15.28 -15.91
CA ASP A 348 -7.74 -15.80 -15.36
C ASP A 348 -8.73 -16.17 -16.47
N GLN A 349 -8.86 -15.34 -17.51
CA GLN A 349 -9.68 -15.58 -18.69
C GLN A 349 -9.21 -16.80 -19.49
N VAL A 350 -7.88 -16.91 -19.70
CA VAL A 350 -7.29 -18.08 -20.40
C VAL A 350 -7.49 -19.37 -19.60
N ASP A 351 -7.28 -19.33 -18.29
CA ASP A 351 -7.43 -20.48 -17.40
C ASP A 351 -8.88 -21.00 -17.34
N ARG A 352 -9.85 -20.09 -17.48
CA ARG A 352 -11.28 -20.45 -17.60
C ARG A 352 -11.70 -20.89 -18.99
N GLY A 353 -10.82 -20.79 -20.00
CA GLY A 353 -11.17 -21.05 -21.38
C GLY A 353 -12.06 -19.99 -22.05
N GLU A 354 -12.13 -18.79 -21.47
CA GLU A 354 -12.91 -17.65 -21.97
C GLU A 354 -12.17 -16.88 -23.08
N THR A 355 -10.85 -17.08 -23.19
CA THR A 355 -9.98 -16.40 -24.15
C THR A 355 -8.91 -17.39 -24.67
N GLU A 356 -8.63 -17.34 -25.97
CA GLU A 356 -7.56 -18.11 -26.59
C GLU A 356 -6.18 -17.54 -26.30
N THR A 357 -5.14 -18.40 -26.31
CA THR A 357 -3.77 -17.99 -26.02
C THR A 357 -3.27 -16.86 -26.94
N ALA A 358 -3.60 -16.92 -28.24
CA ALA A 358 -3.20 -15.88 -29.19
C ALA A 358 -3.79 -14.50 -28.85
N GLN A 359 -5.09 -14.47 -28.49
CA GLN A 359 -5.76 -13.24 -28.05
C GLN A 359 -5.17 -12.68 -26.75
N ALA A 360 -4.79 -13.56 -25.81
CA ALA A 360 -4.14 -13.19 -24.57
C ALA A 360 -2.75 -12.55 -24.82
N VAL A 361 -1.97 -13.13 -25.73
CA VAL A 361 -0.67 -12.60 -26.17
C VAL A 361 -0.82 -11.20 -26.77
N GLU A 362 -1.81 -11.00 -27.65
CA GLU A 362 -2.08 -9.69 -28.24
C GLU A 362 -2.52 -8.66 -27.20
N ALA A 363 -3.40 -9.05 -26.26
CA ALA A 363 -3.88 -8.18 -25.19
C ALA A 363 -2.72 -7.69 -24.30
N LEU A 364 -1.82 -8.57 -23.88
CA LEU A 364 -0.65 -8.21 -23.08
C LEU A 364 0.40 -7.43 -23.90
N SER A 365 0.54 -7.71 -25.19
CA SER A 365 1.40 -6.92 -26.09
C SER A 365 0.90 -5.48 -26.24
N CYS A 366 -0.43 -5.25 -26.20
CA CYS A 366 -0.99 -3.88 -26.12
C CYS A 366 -0.58 -3.18 -24.82
N VAL A 367 -0.57 -3.89 -23.69
CA VAL A 367 -0.10 -3.32 -22.40
C VAL A 367 1.39 -2.97 -22.47
N GLU A 368 2.22 -3.86 -23.01
CA GLU A 368 3.64 -3.61 -23.25
C GLU A 368 3.85 -2.36 -24.11
N SER A 369 3.19 -2.31 -25.29
CA SER A 369 3.27 -1.18 -26.21
C SER A 369 2.84 0.14 -25.56
N PHE A 370 1.74 0.13 -24.82
CA PHE A 370 1.24 1.28 -24.08
C PHE A 370 2.31 1.83 -23.12
N LEU A 371 2.95 0.96 -22.34
CA LEU A 371 3.98 1.36 -21.38
C LEU A 371 5.23 1.91 -22.07
N VAL A 372 5.71 1.23 -23.10
CA VAL A 372 6.95 1.59 -23.82
C VAL A 372 6.79 2.90 -24.59
N ARG A 373 5.71 3.05 -25.38
CA ARG A 373 5.45 4.26 -26.15
C ARG A 373 5.33 5.49 -25.28
N ARG A 374 4.59 5.38 -24.17
CA ARG A 374 4.46 6.46 -23.19
C ARG A 374 5.80 6.90 -22.62
N MET A 375 6.70 5.96 -22.34
CA MET A 375 8.03 6.26 -21.82
C MET A 375 8.89 6.97 -22.88
N ILE A 376 8.90 6.46 -24.12
CA ILE A 376 9.67 7.07 -25.22
C ILE A 376 9.16 8.48 -25.55
N CYS A 377 7.84 8.70 -25.54
CA CYS A 377 7.22 10.00 -25.81
C CYS A 377 7.11 10.91 -24.58
N ARG A 378 7.68 10.55 -23.45
CA ARG A 378 7.68 11.33 -22.19
C ARG A 378 6.30 11.64 -21.63
N GLU A 379 5.33 10.76 -21.85
CA GLU A 379 4.01 10.90 -21.27
C GLU A 379 4.05 10.77 -19.74
N PRO A 380 3.27 11.55 -18.97
CA PRO A 380 3.25 11.50 -17.52
C PRO A 380 2.93 10.12 -16.98
N SER A 381 3.71 9.60 -16.03
CA SER A 381 3.57 8.24 -15.47
C SER A 381 2.60 8.11 -14.29
N HIS A 382 2.22 9.23 -13.65
CA HIS A 382 1.48 9.23 -12.37
C HIS A 382 0.09 8.56 -12.40
N SER A 383 -0.56 8.47 -13.57
CA SER A 383 -1.88 7.84 -13.72
C SER A 383 -1.84 6.40 -14.25
N VAL A 384 -0.69 5.91 -14.69
CA VAL A 384 -0.57 4.61 -15.38
C VAL A 384 -1.00 3.44 -14.49
N ARG A 385 -0.55 3.42 -13.22
CA ARG A 385 -0.93 2.37 -12.27
C ARG A 385 -2.44 2.30 -12.07
N GLN A 386 -3.09 3.44 -11.86
CA GLN A 386 -4.55 3.50 -11.65
C GLN A 386 -5.31 3.14 -12.93
N LEU A 387 -4.83 3.59 -14.08
CA LEU A 387 -5.43 3.29 -15.38
C LEU A 387 -5.40 1.78 -15.66
N LEU A 388 -4.26 1.13 -15.48
CA LEU A 388 -4.12 -0.32 -15.69
C LEU A 388 -4.83 -1.14 -14.59
N ALA A 389 -4.92 -0.64 -13.36
CA ALA A 389 -5.74 -1.26 -12.32
C ALA A 389 -7.24 -1.22 -12.65
N ALA A 390 -7.71 -0.18 -13.34
CA ALA A 390 -9.09 -0.09 -13.76
C ALA A 390 -9.40 -0.90 -15.05
N ALA A 391 -8.40 -1.38 -15.76
CA ALA A 391 -8.59 -2.11 -17.02
C ALA A 391 -9.51 -3.35 -16.87
N PRO A 392 -9.31 -4.27 -15.92
CA PRO A 392 -10.14 -5.47 -15.79
C PRO A 392 -11.66 -5.20 -15.70
N SER A 393 -12.04 -4.11 -15.04
CA SER A 393 -13.45 -3.71 -14.89
C SER A 393 -13.95 -2.80 -16.03
N GLY A 394 -13.03 -2.21 -16.79
CA GLY A 394 -13.34 -1.27 -17.86
C GLY A 394 -13.37 -1.89 -19.27
N LEU A 395 -13.02 -3.18 -19.40
CA LEU A 395 -13.05 -3.89 -20.68
C LEU A 395 -14.50 -4.19 -21.12
N GLU A 396 -14.77 -4.04 -22.41
CA GLU A 396 -16.03 -4.43 -23.04
C GLU A 396 -16.12 -5.97 -23.07
N ARG A 397 -17.15 -6.56 -22.44
CA ARG A 397 -17.29 -8.02 -22.27
C ARG A 397 -17.79 -8.73 -23.53
N ASP A 398 -18.38 -8.02 -24.44
CA ASP A 398 -18.96 -8.52 -25.71
C ASP A 398 -17.92 -8.59 -26.84
N ARG A 399 -16.68 -8.21 -26.58
CA ARG A 399 -15.57 -8.21 -27.55
C ARG A 399 -14.48 -9.22 -27.18
N PRO A 400 -13.74 -9.72 -28.19
CA PRO A 400 -12.52 -10.47 -27.93
C PRO A 400 -11.55 -9.67 -27.05
N LEU A 401 -10.89 -10.34 -26.11
CA LEU A 401 -10.09 -9.69 -25.06
C LEU A 401 -9.03 -8.71 -25.59
N HIS A 402 -8.33 -9.08 -26.67
CA HIS A 402 -7.29 -8.25 -27.28
C HIS A 402 -7.86 -6.96 -27.91
N GLU A 403 -9.02 -7.04 -28.55
CA GLU A 403 -9.71 -5.88 -29.10
C GLU A 403 -10.21 -4.96 -27.98
N ALA A 404 -10.85 -5.53 -26.95
CA ALA A 404 -11.31 -4.80 -25.79
C ALA A 404 -10.15 -4.09 -25.06
N MET A 405 -8.98 -4.77 -24.91
CA MET A 405 -7.79 -4.18 -24.29
C MET A 405 -7.24 -3.04 -25.15
N ARG A 406 -7.09 -3.25 -26.44
CA ARG A 406 -6.58 -2.22 -27.36
C ARG A 406 -7.49 -1.00 -27.35
N ARG A 407 -8.81 -1.21 -27.45
CA ARG A 407 -9.81 -0.15 -27.41
C ARG A 407 -9.79 0.59 -26.08
N TYR A 408 -9.74 -0.15 -24.95
CA TYR A 408 -9.63 0.44 -23.62
C TYR A 408 -8.40 1.35 -23.52
N LEU A 409 -7.22 0.89 -23.92
CA LEU A 409 -5.98 1.67 -23.84
C LEU A 409 -5.94 2.83 -24.86
N SER A 410 -6.65 2.72 -25.99
CA SER A 410 -6.75 3.79 -27.01
C SER A 410 -7.63 4.96 -26.59
N GLY A 411 -8.34 4.85 -25.47
CA GLY A 411 -9.26 5.87 -25.03
C GLY A 411 -8.65 7.26 -24.82
N PRO A 412 -9.44 8.38 -25.02
CA PRO A 412 -8.94 9.73 -24.88
C PRO A 412 -8.42 9.98 -23.46
N ARG A 413 -7.42 10.87 -23.36
CA ARG A 413 -6.69 11.20 -22.12
C ARG A 413 -5.93 10.05 -21.47
N ARG A 414 -5.82 8.88 -22.13
CA ARG A 414 -4.99 7.78 -21.64
C ARG A 414 -3.53 7.93 -22.06
N GLY A 415 -3.27 8.77 -23.06
CA GLY A 415 -1.93 9.13 -23.50
C GLY A 415 -1.18 7.93 -24.10
N TRP A 416 -1.83 7.13 -24.95
CA TRP A 416 -1.13 6.15 -25.79
C TRP A 416 -0.68 6.85 -27.07
N PRO A 417 0.63 7.12 -27.27
CA PRO A 417 1.12 7.91 -28.41
C PRO A 417 0.87 7.22 -29.75
N GLN A 418 0.53 8.02 -30.77
CA GLN A 418 0.38 7.57 -32.15
C GLN A 418 1.73 7.22 -32.77
N ASP A 419 1.72 6.59 -33.94
CA ASP A 419 2.95 6.24 -34.66
C ASP A 419 3.79 7.47 -34.99
N ALA A 420 3.16 8.57 -35.42
CA ALA A 420 3.84 9.83 -35.71
C ALA A 420 4.55 10.42 -34.49
N ASP A 421 3.89 10.40 -33.33
CA ASP A 421 4.48 10.88 -32.07
C ASP A 421 5.69 10.02 -31.64
N LEU A 422 5.58 8.69 -31.83
CA LEU A 422 6.67 7.76 -31.55
C LEU A 422 7.89 7.98 -32.45
N VAL A 423 7.64 8.14 -33.74
CA VAL A 423 8.71 8.41 -34.75
C VAL A 423 9.43 9.71 -34.41
N GLU A 424 8.70 10.77 -34.17
CA GLU A 424 9.27 12.07 -33.81
C GLU A 424 10.05 12.00 -32.48
N ALA A 425 9.51 11.31 -31.48
CA ALA A 425 10.19 11.16 -30.18
C ALA A 425 11.51 10.36 -30.30
N ILE A 426 11.55 9.31 -31.13
CA ILE A 426 12.78 8.54 -31.37
C ILE A 426 13.86 9.40 -32.02
N ARG A 427 13.48 10.30 -32.92
CA ARG A 427 14.39 11.18 -33.62
C ARG A 427 14.96 12.30 -32.74
N THR A 428 14.12 12.90 -31.89
CA THR A 428 14.42 14.19 -31.28
C THR A 428 14.56 14.16 -29.76
N GLN A 429 13.89 13.20 -29.07
CA GLN A 429 13.88 13.23 -27.62
C GLN A 429 15.16 12.65 -26.99
N PRO A 430 15.66 13.24 -25.91
CA PRO A 430 16.84 12.74 -25.20
C PRO A 430 16.48 11.48 -24.39
N PHE A 431 16.39 10.36 -25.07
CA PHE A 431 15.96 9.06 -24.53
C PHE A 431 16.79 8.60 -23.32
N TYR A 432 18.09 8.95 -23.30
CA TYR A 432 18.97 8.55 -22.21
C TYR A 432 18.49 9.04 -20.82
N TRP A 433 17.73 10.11 -20.77
CA TRP A 433 17.20 10.66 -19.53
C TRP A 433 15.76 10.22 -19.22
N GLN A 434 15.18 9.35 -20.06
CA GLN A 434 13.80 8.88 -19.87
C GLN A 434 13.75 7.58 -19.08
N GLY A 435 12.74 7.42 -18.25
CA GLY A 435 12.52 6.22 -17.47
C GLY A 435 13.71 5.85 -16.57
N SER A 436 13.73 4.60 -16.11
CA SER A 436 14.86 4.03 -15.36
C SER A 436 15.90 3.43 -16.33
N SER A 437 17.10 3.13 -15.79
CA SER A 437 18.13 2.37 -16.56
C SER A 437 17.62 1.03 -17.08
N ARG A 438 16.76 0.36 -16.29
CA ARG A 438 16.10 -0.90 -16.64
C ARG A 438 15.20 -0.73 -17.88
N HIS A 439 14.37 0.31 -17.91
CA HIS A 439 13.46 0.60 -19.03
C HIS A 439 14.24 0.91 -20.32
N ARG A 440 15.30 1.71 -20.23
CA ARG A 440 16.12 2.06 -21.38
C ARG A 440 16.86 0.85 -21.95
N ALA A 441 17.46 0.03 -21.08
CA ALA A 441 18.09 -1.22 -21.49
C ALA A 441 17.08 -2.20 -22.12
N TYR A 442 15.86 -2.26 -21.56
CA TYR A 442 14.77 -3.06 -22.13
C TYR A 442 14.45 -2.67 -23.57
N VAL A 443 14.28 -1.38 -23.86
CA VAL A 443 13.96 -0.89 -25.21
C VAL A 443 15.06 -1.25 -26.20
N LEU A 444 16.33 -0.98 -25.85
CA LEU A 444 17.47 -1.32 -26.71
C LEU A 444 17.60 -2.84 -26.93
N ARG A 445 17.37 -3.65 -25.89
CA ARG A 445 17.34 -5.10 -26.01
C ARG A 445 16.23 -5.58 -26.95
N ARG A 446 15.03 -5.00 -26.88
CA ARG A 446 13.92 -5.34 -27.76
C ARG A 446 14.23 -5.04 -29.23
N PHE A 447 14.99 -3.98 -29.51
CA PHE A 447 15.48 -3.71 -30.85
C PHE A 447 16.46 -4.80 -31.31
N GLU A 448 17.39 -5.28 -30.45
CA GLU A 448 18.30 -6.36 -30.79
C GLU A 448 17.55 -7.68 -31.04
N GLU A 449 16.57 -8.01 -30.20
CA GLU A 449 15.72 -9.22 -30.35
C GLU A 449 14.94 -9.21 -31.68
N ASP A 450 14.51 -8.05 -32.18
CA ASP A 450 13.77 -7.89 -33.45
C ASP A 450 14.63 -8.26 -34.70
N TYR A 451 15.93 -8.31 -34.60
CA TYR A 451 16.78 -8.80 -35.70
C TYR A 451 16.61 -10.31 -35.95
N ALA A 452 15.95 -11.05 -35.05
CA ALA A 452 15.70 -12.49 -35.13
C ALA A 452 16.96 -13.27 -35.55
N SER A 453 18.08 -13.03 -34.86
CA SER A 453 19.34 -13.71 -35.13
C SER A 453 19.21 -15.22 -34.94
N PRO A 454 19.76 -16.07 -35.83
CA PRO A 454 19.80 -17.53 -35.64
C PRO A 454 20.48 -17.94 -34.35
N GLU A 455 21.45 -17.15 -33.90
CA GLU A 455 22.12 -17.29 -32.60
C GLU A 455 21.86 -16.03 -31.77
N PRO A 456 20.76 -16.02 -30.99
CA PRO A 456 20.43 -14.85 -30.20
C PRO A 456 21.44 -14.69 -29.05
N VAL A 457 21.74 -13.43 -28.72
CA VAL A 457 22.61 -13.10 -27.58
C VAL A 457 21.91 -13.45 -26.28
N ASP A 458 22.56 -14.23 -25.44
CA ASP A 458 22.08 -14.55 -24.08
C ASP A 458 22.38 -13.37 -23.15
N PHE A 459 21.41 -12.49 -23.00
CA PHE A 459 21.51 -11.33 -22.10
C PHE A 459 21.51 -11.69 -20.60
N SER A 460 21.28 -12.94 -20.21
CA SER A 460 21.45 -13.37 -18.82
C SER A 460 22.92 -13.44 -18.42
N ARG A 461 23.79 -13.67 -19.40
CA ARG A 461 25.26 -13.77 -19.24
C ARG A 461 26.00 -12.49 -19.64
N ALA A 462 25.36 -11.62 -20.43
CA ALA A 462 25.97 -10.40 -20.94
C ALA A 462 25.51 -9.20 -20.11
N TRP A 463 26.38 -8.63 -19.32
CA TRP A 463 26.21 -7.35 -18.65
C TRP A 463 26.39 -6.19 -19.67
N ALA A 464 25.45 -6.03 -20.55
CA ALA A 464 25.47 -4.92 -21.51
C ALA A 464 24.94 -3.66 -20.84
N SER A 465 25.71 -2.59 -20.86
CA SER A 465 25.30 -1.25 -20.45
C SER A 465 25.07 -0.36 -21.68
N ILE A 466 24.38 0.76 -21.47
CA ILE A 466 24.10 1.70 -22.56
C ILE A 466 25.39 2.43 -22.94
N GLU A 467 25.71 2.44 -24.23
CA GLU A 467 26.82 3.15 -24.82
C GLU A 467 26.36 4.28 -25.72
N HIS A 468 27.06 5.40 -25.65
CA HIS A 468 26.91 6.53 -26.57
C HIS A 468 27.95 6.39 -27.70
N VAL A 469 27.51 6.17 -28.92
CA VAL A 469 28.43 6.08 -30.08
C VAL A 469 29.11 7.42 -30.29
N LEU A 470 28.34 8.51 -30.46
CA LEU A 470 28.82 9.88 -30.29
C LEU A 470 28.99 10.12 -28.78
N PRO A 471 30.21 10.29 -28.24
CA PRO A 471 30.44 10.29 -26.81
C PRO A 471 29.86 11.50 -26.10
N GLN A 472 29.55 11.34 -24.81
CA GLN A 472 29.04 12.44 -23.96
C GLN A 472 30.06 13.59 -23.77
N ARG A 473 31.35 13.29 -23.90
CA ARG A 473 32.44 14.26 -23.87
C ARG A 473 33.23 14.11 -25.16
N PRO A 474 32.86 14.80 -26.24
CA PRO A 474 33.48 14.67 -27.54
C PRO A 474 34.88 15.26 -27.52
N GLY A 475 35.82 14.62 -28.18
CA GLY A 475 37.12 15.20 -28.56
C GLY A 475 36.96 16.14 -29.74
N GLN A 476 38.05 16.84 -30.11
CA GLN A 476 38.02 17.83 -31.21
C GLN A 476 37.61 17.19 -32.54
N GLU A 477 38.05 15.97 -32.85
CA GLU A 477 37.69 15.24 -34.07
C GLU A 477 36.17 15.05 -34.24
N TRP A 478 35.44 14.80 -33.12
CA TRP A 478 34.00 14.72 -33.11
C TRP A 478 33.33 16.06 -33.36
N LEU A 479 33.86 17.15 -32.77
CA LEU A 479 33.32 18.49 -32.96
C LEU A 479 33.59 18.99 -34.40
N ASP A 480 34.74 18.68 -34.97
CA ASP A 480 35.06 19.03 -36.36
C ASP A 480 34.09 18.32 -37.33
N MET A 481 33.79 17.04 -37.10
CA MET A 481 32.84 16.27 -37.89
C MET A 481 31.41 16.86 -37.77
N LEU A 482 31.00 17.23 -36.56
CA LEU A 482 29.68 17.84 -36.34
C LEU A 482 29.57 19.26 -36.93
N ALA A 483 30.68 20.02 -36.97
CA ALA A 483 30.72 21.32 -37.61
C ALA A 483 30.48 21.23 -39.11
N GLU A 484 30.91 20.14 -39.76
CA GLU A 484 30.59 19.87 -41.17
C GLU A 484 29.10 19.61 -41.41
N ASP A 485 28.40 19.01 -40.40
CA ASP A 485 26.97 18.66 -40.46
C ASP A 485 26.04 19.76 -39.92
N ALA A 486 26.61 20.83 -39.34
CA ALA A 486 25.84 21.92 -38.75
C ALA A 486 25.13 22.78 -39.81
N GLU A 487 23.91 23.22 -39.53
CA GLU A 487 23.18 24.16 -40.39
C GLU A 487 23.76 25.59 -40.26
N GLU A 488 23.39 26.46 -41.18
CA GLU A 488 23.86 27.84 -41.17
C GLU A 488 23.48 28.57 -39.88
N GLY A 489 24.51 28.94 -39.09
CA GLY A 489 24.34 29.56 -37.76
C GLY A 489 24.26 28.59 -36.54
N GLU A 490 24.25 27.27 -36.75
CA GLU A 490 24.29 26.28 -35.70
C GLU A 490 25.72 25.94 -35.30
N ARG A 491 26.00 25.83 -34.00
CA ARG A 491 27.33 25.44 -33.51
C ARG A 491 27.41 23.92 -33.29
N ALA A 492 28.62 23.36 -33.46
CA ALA A 492 28.86 21.92 -33.28
C ALA A 492 28.47 21.43 -31.90
N GLU A 493 28.64 22.23 -30.87
CA GLU A 493 28.28 21.90 -29.49
C GLU A 493 26.75 21.82 -29.31
N GLU A 494 25.99 22.70 -29.95
CA GLU A 494 24.50 22.69 -29.94
C GLU A 494 23.98 21.45 -30.66
N LEU A 495 24.57 21.12 -31.81
CA LEU A 495 24.26 19.89 -32.52
C LEU A 495 24.62 18.63 -31.71
N HIS A 496 25.77 18.63 -31.02
CA HIS A 496 26.13 17.56 -30.12
C HIS A 496 25.09 17.38 -29.02
N GLU A 497 24.68 18.43 -28.30
CA GLU A 497 23.66 18.39 -27.25
C GLU A 497 22.33 17.85 -27.76
N ALA A 498 21.95 18.19 -29.00
CA ALA A 498 20.71 17.72 -29.60
C ALA A 498 20.74 16.22 -29.94
N LEU A 499 21.90 15.65 -30.31
CA LEU A 499 22.00 14.27 -30.80
C LEU A 499 22.48 13.25 -29.77
N VAL A 500 23.34 13.64 -28.84
CA VAL A 500 24.10 12.71 -27.95
C VAL A 500 23.22 11.76 -27.18
N HIS A 501 22.06 12.19 -26.72
CA HIS A 501 21.16 11.43 -25.87
C HIS A 501 19.95 10.81 -26.60
N THR A 502 19.85 10.98 -27.92
CA THR A 502 18.77 10.41 -28.75
C THR A 502 18.93 8.89 -28.93
N LEU A 503 17.85 8.18 -29.21
CA LEU A 503 17.90 6.73 -29.52
C LEU A 503 18.80 6.41 -30.72
N GLY A 504 18.86 7.29 -31.71
CA GLY A 504 19.72 7.13 -32.85
C GLY A 504 21.20 6.97 -32.52
N ASN A 505 21.65 7.58 -31.43
CA ASN A 505 23.03 7.51 -30.94
C ASN A 505 23.31 6.45 -29.90
N LEU A 506 22.29 5.78 -29.34
CA LEU A 506 22.47 4.85 -28.22
C LEU A 506 22.49 3.40 -28.65
N THR A 507 23.33 2.59 -28.00
CA THR A 507 23.37 1.16 -28.19
C THR A 507 23.64 0.42 -26.87
N LEU A 508 23.68 -0.92 -26.90
CA LEU A 508 24.12 -1.76 -25.80
C LEU A 508 25.54 -2.27 -26.04
N SER A 509 26.39 -2.23 -25.03
CA SER A 509 27.73 -2.77 -25.13
C SER A 509 28.25 -3.29 -23.80
N GLY A 510 28.99 -4.40 -23.85
CA GLY A 510 29.85 -4.88 -22.77
C GLY A 510 31.25 -4.27 -22.77
N GLU A 511 31.59 -3.50 -23.78
CA GLU A 511 32.93 -2.99 -24.07
C GLU A 511 33.04 -1.47 -23.85
N ASN A 512 32.15 -0.87 -23.03
CA ASN A 512 32.11 0.61 -22.86
C ASN A 512 33.45 1.21 -22.44
N THR A 513 34.24 0.51 -21.62
CA THR A 513 35.59 0.95 -21.21
C THR A 513 36.55 1.03 -22.41
N ARG A 514 36.41 0.13 -23.40
CA ARG A 514 37.20 0.13 -24.62
C ARG A 514 36.68 1.14 -25.64
N LEU A 515 35.38 1.38 -25.68
CA LEU A 515 34.73 2.36 -26.55
C LEU A 515 35.06 3.79 -26.10
N SER A 516 34.87 4.10 -24.80
CA SER A 516 35.19 5.39 -24.19
C SER A 516 34.87 6.59 -25.10
N ASN A 517 35.71 7.63 -25.09
CA ASN A 517 35.57 8.81 -25.93
C ASN A 517 36.41 8.75 -27.24
N HIS A 518 36.81 7.53 -27.64
CA HIS A 518 37.66 7.39 -28.85
C HIS A 518 36.97 7.90 -30.13
N PRO A 519 37.74 8.30 -31.15
CA PRO A 519 37.25 8.61 -32.49
C PRO A 519 36.44 7.46 -33.09
N TYR A 520 35.57 7.79 -34.04
CA TYR A 520 34.64 6.83 -34.60
C TYR A 520 35.31 5.60 -35.23
N GLU A 521 36.40 5.77 -35.96
CA GLU A 521 37.14 4.65 -36.58
C GLU A 521 37.57 3.62 -35.57
N ARG A 522 37.96 4.07 -34.36
CA ARG A 522 38.32 3.14 -33.30
C ARG A 522 37.10 2.43 -32.69
N LYS A 523 36.01 3.18 -32.48
CA LYS A 523 34.76 2.61 -32.04
C LYS A 523 34.16 1.63 -33.06
N GLN A 524 34.23 1.97 -34.33
CA GLN A 524 33.76 1.15 -35.46
C GLN A 524 34.42 -0.27 -35.41
N GLN A 525 35.76 -0.33 -35.27
CA GLN A 525 36.49 -1.60 -35.15
C GLN A 525 36.01 -2.48 -34.00
N ILE A 526 35.65 -1.88 -32.87
CA ILE A 526 35.13 -2.59 -31.68
C ILE A 526 33.71 -3.05 -31.92
N LEU A 527 32.86 -2.17 -32.47
CA LEU A 527 31.45 -2.44 -32.73
C LEU A 527 31.25 -3.51 -33.82
N ASP A 528 32.12 -3.55 -34.80
CA ASP A 528 32.09 -4.58 -35.86
C ASP A 528 32.31 -5.99 -35.32
N GLN A 529 33.12 -6.13 -34.27
CA GLN A 529 33.38 -7.41 -33.59
C GLN A 529 32.30 -7.79 -32.57
N SER A 530 31.28 -6.96 -32.37
CA SER A 530 30.23 -7.20 -31.39
C SER A 530 29.33 -8.37 -31.78
N ALA A 531 28.92 -9.17 -30.79
CA ALA A 531 27.86 -10.16 -30.96
C ALA A 531 26.50 -9.53 -31.31
N LEU A 532 26.26 -8.29 -30.89
CA LEU A 532 25.01 -7.55 -31.14
C LEU A 532 24.93 -7.09 -32.60
N ARG A 533 23.82 -7.43 -33.29
CA ARG A 533 23.60 -7.00 -34.66
C ARG A 533 23.45 -5.49 -34.78
N MET A 534 22.75 -4.87 -33.81
CA MET A 534 22.62 -3.42 -33.78
C MET A 534 23.97 -2.68 -33.74
N ASN A 535 24.99 -3.27 -33.15
CA ASN A 535 26.35 -2.70 -33.12
C ASN A 535 27.08 -2.87 -34.45
N ARG A 536 26.97 -4.03 -35.07
CA ARG A 536 27.54 -4.27 -36.42
C ARG A 536 26.89 -3.40 -37.46
N GLU A 537 25.57 -3.10 -37.33
CA GLU A 537 24.90 -2.14 -38.21
C GLU A 537 25.48 -0.73 -38.05
N ILE A 538 25.78 -0.28 -36.83
CA ILE A 538 26.46 0.99 -36.59
C ILE A 538 27.83 0.99 -37.30
N ALA A 539 28.58 -0.11 -37.19
CA ALA A 539 29.92 -0.23 -37.76
C ALA A 539 29.95 -0.23 -39.32
N THR A 540 28.80 -0.35 -40.01
CA THR A 540 28.75 -0.27 -41.48
C THR A 540 28.86 1.14 -42.00
N ALA A 541 28.70 2.17 -41.15
CA ALA A 541 28.80 3.56 -41.58
C ALA A 541 30.26 4.00 -41.68
N ASP A 542 30.57 4.84 -42.66
CA ASP A 542 31.94 5.38 -42.84
C ASP A 542 32.26 6.49 -41.82
N ARG A 543 31.24 7.17 -41.31
CA ARG A 543 31.33 8.23 -40.32
C ARG A 543 30.10 8.18 -39.38
N TRP A 544 30.14 8.93 -38.28
CA TRP A 544 29.03 8.94 -37.33
C TRP A 544 28.64 10.37 -36.89
N GLY A 545 28.02 11.08 -37.77
CA GLY A 545 27.49 12.44 -37.60
C GLY A 545 25.98 12.51 -37.59
N ARG A 546 25.41 13.72 -37.83
CA ARG A 546 23.97 13.98 -37.89
C ARG A 546 23.24 13.07 -38.89
N PRO A 547 23.69 12.91 -40.17
CA PRO A 547 22.98 12.08 -41.13
C PRO A 547 22.85 10.61 -40.69
N GLU A 548 23.93 10.03 -40.18
CA GLU A 548 23.97 8.61 -39.75
C GLU A 548 23.12 8.35 -38.51
N ILE A 549 23.17 9.26 -37.52
CA ILE A 549 22.37 9.19 -36.30
C ILE A 549 20.87 9.30 -36.63
N LEU A 550 20.49 10.24 -37.47
CA LEU A 550 19.08 10.39 -37.87
C LEU A 550 18.60 9.24 -38.75
N ALA A 551 19.41 8.78 -39.72
CA ALA A 551 19.08 7.62 -40.54
C ALA A 551 18.90 6.34 -39.68
N ARG A 552 19.71 6.17 -38.64
CA ARG A 552 19.51 5.06 -37.67
C ARG A 552 18.25 5.27 -36.83
N ALA A 553 17.98 6.52 -36.38
CA ALA A 553 16.76 6.83 -35.66
C ALA A 553 15.52 6.47 -36.49
N ASP A 554 15.51 6.75 -37.78
CA ASP A 554 14.41 6.39 -38.70
C ASP A 554 14.23 4.87 -38.78
N ARG A 555 15.33 4.10 -38.97
CA ARG A 555 15.25 2.63 -38.97
C ARG A 555 14.74 2.05 -37.62
N LEU A 556 15.18 2.64 -36.51
CA LEU A 556 14.68 2.24 -35.19
C LEU A 556 13.19 2.63 -34.99
N ALA A 557 12.76 3.73 -35.54
CA ALA A 557 11.35 4.16 -35.49
C ALA A 557 10.44 3.22 -36.30
N GLU A 558 10.86 2.81 -37.50
CA GLU A 558 10.14 1.79 -38.30
C GLU A 558 10.03 0.47 -37.56
N ARG A 559 11.11 0.03 -36.88
CA ARG A 559 11.08 -1.16 -36.03
C ARG A 559 10.16 -0.97 -34.82
N ALA A 560 10.23 0.19 -34.16
CA ALA A 560 9.42 0.50 -32.96
C ALA A 560 7.93 0.43 -33.25
N VAL A 561 7.48 0.99 -34.39
CA VAL A 561 6.07 0.94 -34.83
C VAL A 561 5.61 -0.53 -35.02
N ARG A 562 6.48 -1.39 -35.53
CA ARG A 562 6.20 -2.81 -35.76
C ARG A 562 6.23 -3.62 -34.46
N ILE A 563 7.22 -3.39 -33.58
CA ILE A 563 7.39 -4.09 -32.30
C ILE A 563 6.28 -3.72 -31.31
N TRP A 564 5.92 -2.44 -31.26
CA TRP A 564 4.95 -1.87 -30.35
C TRP A 564 3.81 -1.20 -31.11
N PRO A 565 2.80 -1.94 -31.57
CA PRO A 565 1.67 -1.39 -32.34
C PRO A 565 0.98 -0.24 -31.61
N GLY A 566 0.60 0.81 -32.34
CA GLY A 566 -0.03 1.99 -31.79
C GLY A 566 -1.51 1.79 -31.43
N PRO A 567 -2.10 2.86 -30.88
CA PRO A 567 -3.53 2.88 -30.58
C PRO A 567 -4.37 2.77 -31.86
N LEU A 568 -5.68 2.53 -31.71
CA LEU A 568 -6.63 2.55 -32.82
C LEU A 568 -6.71 3.96 -33.42
N ALA A 569 -6.64 4.06 -34.75
CA ALA A 569 -6.76 5.34 -35.47
C ALA A 569 -8.25 5.69 -35.68
N GLY A 570 -8.61 6.97 -35.57
CA GLY A 570 -9.84 7.57 -36.09
C GLY A 570 -11.16 7.33 -35.37
N GLU A 571 -11.35 6.27 -34.60
CA GLU A 571 -12.55 6.02 -33.77
C GLU A 571 -12.44 6.58 -32.33
N GLN A 572 -11.31 7.15 -31.98
CA GLN A 572 -10.98 7.62 -30.63
C GLN A 572 -11.88 8.74 -30.13
N ALA A 573 -12.44 9.54 -31.01
CA ALA A 573 -13.30 10.66 -30.62
C ALA A 573 -14.76 10.29 -30.36
N ARG A 574 -15.24 9.12 -30.84
CA ARG A 574 -16.64 8.69 -30.67
C ARG A 574 -16.85 7.59 -29.62
N ALA A 575 -15.80 6.88 -29.20
CA ALA A 575 -15.92 5.75 -28.28
C ALA A 575 -15.66 6.09 -26.83
N ASP A 576 -15.46 7.33 -26.51
CA ASP A 576 -14.92 7.78 -25.23
C ASP A 576 -15.80 8.73 -24.44
N GLU A 577 -17.05 8.49 -24.51
CA GLU A 577 -17.86 8.91 -23.39
C GLU A 577 -17.52 7.97 -22.21
N ARG A 578 -16.91 8.50 -21.15
CA ARG A 578 -16.62 7.73 -19.95
C ARG A 578 -17.85 6.97 -19.55
N SER A 579 -17.72 5.75 -19.00
CA SER A 579 -18.86 4.93 -18.58
C SER A 579 -19.83 5.68 -17.65
N GLU A 580 -19.31 6.65 -16.87
CA GLU A 580 -20.10 7.54 -16.04
C GLU A 580 -20.94 8.54 -16.84
N TRP A 581 -20.47 8.98 -18.02
CA TRP A 581 -21.24 9.86 -18.91
C TRP A 581 -22.29 9.12 -19.71
N LEU A 582 -21.98 7.89 -20.14
CA LEU A 582 -22.99 6.99 -20.74
C LEU A 582 -24.11 6.67 -19.72
N ARG A 583 -23.75 6.42 -18.45
CA ARG A 583 -24.71 6.27 -17.38
C ARG A 583 -25.49 7.56 -17.13
N LEU A 584 -24.85 8.73 -17.16
CA LEU A 584 -25.52 10.03 -17.01
C LEU A 584 -26.57 10.24 -18.13
N ARG A 585 -26.22 9.97 -19.39
CA ARG A 585 -27.17 10.03 -20.50
C ARG A 585 -28.34 9.07 -20.31
N ARG A 586 -28.07 7.84 -19.88
CA ARG A 586 -29.08 6.83 -19.60
C ARG A 586 -30.02 7.28 -18.48
N VAL A 587 -29.47 7.80 -17.37
CA VAL A 587 -30.25 8.32 -16.24
C VAL A 587 -31.10 9.49 -16.67
N LEU A 588 -30.53 10.47 -17.36
CA LEU A 588 -31.27 11.66 -17.82
C LEU A 588 -32.34 11.32 -18.87
N ALA A 589 -32.08 10.37 -19.74
CA ALA A 589 -33.11 9.86 -20.66
C ALA A 589 -34.30 9.24 -19.93
N ALA A 590 -34.07 8.61 -18.78
CA ALA A 590 -35.08 7.97 -17.96
C ALA A 590 -35.85 8.95 -17.05
N VAL A 591 -35.38 10.17 -16.80
CA VAL A 591 -36.08 11.19 -15.99
C VAL A 591 -37.36 11.59 -16.72
N PRO A 592 -38.57 11.35 -16.17
CA PRO A 592 -39.81 11.67 -16.87
C PRO A 592 -40.18 13.17 -16.81
N ALA A 593 -41.03 13.60 -17.74
CA ALA A 593 -41.62 14.96 -17.68
C ALA A 593 -42.33 15.21 -16.35
N GLY A 594 -42.25 16.40 -15.82
CA GLY A 594 -42.80 16.75 -14.51
C GLY A 594 -41.96 16.32 -13.32
N LYS A 595 -40.77 15.77 -13.55
CA LYS A 595 -39.78 15.43 -12.52
C LYS A 595 -38.45 16.11 -12.80
N TRP A 596 -37.64 16.30 -11.73
CA TRP A 596 -36.32 16.89 -11.84
C TRP A 596 -35.31 16.22 -10.89
N ALA A 597 -34.05 16.37 -11.18
CA ALA A 597 -32.95 15.83 -10.40
C ALA A 597 -31.92 16.91 -10.06
N THR A 598 -31.01 16.63 -9.10
CA THR A 598 -29.90 17.55 -8.84
C THR A 598 -28.61 17.08 -9.49
N TYR A 599 -27.72 18.01 -9.78
CA TYR A 599 -26.35 17.70 -10.22
C TYR A 599 -25.62 16.75 -9.27
N LYS A 600 -25.92 16.85 -7.94
CA LYS A 600 -25.31 15.99 -6.93
C LYS A 600 -25.86 14.56 -6.99
N ASP A 601 -27.17 14.38 -7.10
CA ASP A 601 -27.81 13.05 -7.19
C ASP A 601 -27.34 12.31 -8.46
N LEU A 602 -27.27 13.04 -9.57
CA LEU A 602 -26.74 12.48 -10.83
C LEU A 602 -25.27 12.07 -10.70
N GLY A 603 -24.42 12.88 -10.08
CA GLY A 603 -23.03 12.53 -9.82
C GLY A 603 -22.87 11.27 -8.99
N ALA A 604 -23.71 11.10 -7.98
CA ALA A 604 -23.72 9.92 -7.10
C ALA A 604 -24.18 8.65 -7.83
N VAL A 605 -25.30 8.70 -8.58
CA VAL A 605 -25.83 7.53 -9.32
C VAL A 605 -24.91 7.06 -10.44
N THR A 606 -24.29 8.01 -11.13
CA THR A 606 -23.52 7.71 -12.34
C THR A 606 -22.04 7.46 -12.07
N GLY A 607 -21.54 7.85 -10.89
CA GLY A 607 -20.11 7.86 -10.58
C GLY A 607 -19.34 9.01 -11.24
N ALA A 608 -20.02 10.00 -11.83
CA ALA A 608 -19.42 11.14 -12.52
C ALA A 608 -18.73 12.15 -11.60
N GLY A 609 -18.74 11.92 -10.28
CA GLY A 609 -18.05 12.74 -9.29
C GLY A 609 -18.88 13.90 -8.77
N SER A 610 -18.31 15.11 -8.69
CA SER A 610 -18.97 16.27 -8.07
C SER A 610 -20.09 16.87 -8.92
N ALA A 611 -21.02 17.59 -8.28
CA ALA A 611 -22.06 18.38 -8.97
C ALA A 611 -21.48 19.34 -10.00
N GLN A 612 -20.31 19.93 -9.74
CA GLN A 612 -19.60 20.82 -10.64
C GLN A 612 -19.09 20.07 -11.88
N THR A 613 -18.62 18.83 -11.71
CA THR A 613 -18.16 17.98 -12.82
C THR A 613 -19.31 17.64 -13.76
N VAL A 614 -20.49 17.28 -13.21
CA VAL A 614 -21.72 17.04 -13.98
C VAL A 614 -22.16 18.30 -14.71
N GLY A 615 -22.21 19.44 -14.02
CA GLY A 615 -22.59 20.73 -14.61
C GLY A 615 -21.66 21.15 -15.76
N SER A 616 -20.34 21.00 -15.57
CA SER A 616 -19.36 21.30 -16.62
C SER A 616 -19.48 20.40 -17.87
N TYR A 617 -19.91 19.15 -17.67
CA TYR A 617 -20.18 18.23 -18.76
C TYR A 617 -21.44 18.66 -19.52
N LEU A 618 -22.56 18.88 -18.83
CA LEU A 618 -23.84 19.28 -19.44
C LEU A 618 -23.74 20.61 -20.20
N ALA A 619 -22.94 21.56 -19.73
CA ALA A 619 -22.71 22.85 -20.40
C ALA A 619 -21.95 22.76 -21.71
N LYS A 620 -21.37 21.60 -22.07
CA LYS A 620 -20.54 21.39 -23.26
C LYS A 620 -21.14 20.40 -24.28
N HIS A 621 -22.20 19.67 -23.90
CA HIS A 621 -22.74 18.57 -24.72
C HIS A 621 -24.23 18.77 -25.00
N ALA A 622 -24.53 19.32 -26.19
CA ALA A 622 -25.90 19.62 -26.65
C ALA A 622 -26.78 18.39 -26.86
N ASP A 623 -26.17 17.24 -27.03
CA ASP A 623 -26.78 15.96 -27.34
C ASP A 623 -27.17 15.12 -26.10
N VAL A 624 -27.04 15.71 -24.88
CA VAL A 624 -27.49 15.03 -23.66
C VAL A 624 -29.00 15.17 -23.48
N PRO A 625 -29.74 14.06 -23.42
CA PRO A 625 -31.19 14.12 -23.31
C PRO A 625 -31.59 14.72 -21.96
N ASN A 626 -32.69 15.50 -21.95
CA ASN A 626 -33.33 16.02 -20.74
C ASN A 626 -32.38 16.79 -19.77
N ALA A 627 -31.26 17.38 -20.27
CA ALA A 627 -30.32 18.15 -19.47
C ALA A 627 -30.98 19.31 -18.71
N HIS A 628 -32.08 19.88 -19.26
CA HIS A 628 -32.87 20.93 -18.62
C HIS A 628 -33.61 20.46 -17.35
N ARG A 629 -33.78 19.16 -17.11
CA ARG A 629 -34.42 18.61 -15.90
C ARG A 629 -33.46 18.51 -14.71
N VAL A 630 -32.31 19.19 -14.81
CA VAL A 630 -31.29 19.21 -13.74
C VAL A 630 -31.25 20.59 -13.10
N LEU A 631 -31.54 20.65 -11.81
CA LEU A 631 -31.54 21.87 -11.01
C LEU A 631 -30.44 21.85 -9.93
N THR A 632 -30.19 23.01 -9.32
CA THR A 632 -29.30 23.10 -8.16
C THR A 632 -29.88 22.31 -6.96
N ALA A 633 -29.08 22.11 -5.92
CA ALA A 633 -29.58 21.46 -4.69
C ALA A 633 -30.76 22.23 -4.01
N GLY A 634 -30.84 23.53 -4.22
CA GLY A 634 -31.96 24.37 -3.78
C GLY A 634 -33.21 24.36 -4.70
N GLY A 635 -33.21 23.54 -5.76
CA GLY A 635 -34.33 23.47 -6.70
C GLY A 635 -34.45 24.69 -7.64
N THR A 636 -33.38 25.46 -7.80
CA THR A 636 -33.32 26.61 -8.70
C THR A 636 -32.51 26.32 -9.96
N SER A 637 -32.75 27.06 -11.03
CA SER A 637 -31.92 27.03 -12.23
C SER A 637 -30.47 27.36 -11.90
N SER A 638 -29.52 26.67 -12.53
CA SER A 638 -28.09 26.99 -12.38
C SER A 638 -27.77 28.31 -13.10
N PRO A 639 -27.00 29.24 -12.50
CA PRO A 639 -26.58 30.45 -13.18
C PRO A 639 -25.80 30.21 -14.50
N GLY A 640 -25.23 29.05 -14.65
CA GLY A 640 -24.47 28.64 -15.87
C GLY A 640 -25.31 27.81 -16.86
N PHE A 641 -26.62 27.65 -16.64
CA PHE A 641 -27.45 26.93 -17.61
C PHE A 641 -27.65 27.75 -18.88
N ALA A 642 -27.41 27.15 -20.00
CA ALA A 642 -27.71 27.72 -21.32
C ALA A 642 -28.19 26.62 -22.26
N TRP A 643 -29.18 26.94 -23.11
CA TRP A 643 -29.57 26.04 -24.18
C TRP A 643 -28.47 25.98 -25.24
N LEU A 644 -27.98 24.78 -25.52
CA LEU A 644 -26.97 24.55 -26.55
C LEU A 644 -27.57 24.31 -27.95
N ASP A 645 -28.91 24.22 -28.05
CA ASP A 645 -29.69 23.98 -29.28
C ASP A 645 -30.36 25.24 -29.84
N GLY A 646 -30.07 26.42 -29.28
CA GLY A 646 -30.53 27.72 -29.74
C GLY A 646 -31.92 28.13 -29.24
N ARG A 647 -32.54 27.41 -28.31
CA ARG A 647 -33.80 27.85 -27.67
C ARG A 647 -33.60 29.12 -26.86
N THR A 648 -34.62 29.95 -26.79
CA THR A 648 -34.61 31.25 -26.11
C THR A 648 -35.45 31.24 -24.77
N GLU A 649 -36.22 30.19 -24.55
CA GLU A 649 -37.03 30.07 -23.32
C GLU A 649 -36.12 29.82 -22.09
N SER A 650 -36.55 30.21 -20.91
CA SER A 650 -35.85 29.90 -19.67
C SER A 650 -35.97 28.42 -19.29
N GLN A 651 -35.03 27.90 -18.50
CA GLN A 651 -35.08 26.53 -17.96
C GLN A 651 -36.36 26.32 -17.17
N GLN A 652 -36.82 27.33 -16.38
CA GLN A 652 -38.04 27.28 -15.60
C GLN A 652 -39.28 27.16 -16.46
N GLU A 653 -39.41 27.98 -17.48
CA GLU A 653 -40.57 27.93 -18.43
C GLU A 653 -40.67 26.56 -19.10
N ALA A 654 -39.55 25.95 -19.49
CA ALA A 654 -39.54 24.62 -20.05
C ALA A 654 -40.00 23.56 -19.04
N LEU A 655 -39.57 23.62 -17.80
CA LEU A 655 -39.96 22.71 -16.73
C LEU A 655 -41.42 22.87 -16.31
N GLU A 656 -41.93 24.11 -16.23
CA GLU A 656 -43.34 24.39 -15.95
C GLU A 656 -44.26 23.81 -17.02
N ARG A 657 -43.87 23.91 -18.28
CA ARG A 657 -44.61 23.30 -19.38
C ARG A 657 -44.61 21.76 -19.32
N GLU A 658 -43.60 21.17 -18.74
CA GLU A 658 -43.53 19.72 -18.46
C GLU A 658 -44.28 19.31 -17.19
N GLY A 659 -44.83 20.26 -16.41
CA GLY A 659 -45.60 20.00 -15.21
C GLY A 659 -44.82 20.08 -13.88
N VAL A 660 -43.61 20.60 -13.90
CA VAL A 660 -42.88 20.92 -12.66
C VAL A 660 -43.49 22.19 -12.06
N ARG A 661 -43.82 22.16 -10.79
CA ARG A 661 -44.39 23.30 -10.05
C ARG A 661 -43.27 24.12 -9.43
N PHE A 662 -43.39 25.43 -9.52
CA PHE A 662 -42.47 26.37 -8.90
C PHE A 662 -43.18 27.27 -7.90
N ASP A 663 -42.51 27.58 -6.79
CA ASP A 663 -42.85 28.66 -5.88
C ASP A 663 -41.79 29.77 -6.01
N GLY A 664 -42.10 30.81 -6.75
CA GLY A 664 -41.12 31.78 -7.24
C GLY A 664 -40.12 31.13 -8.16
N ALA A 665 -38.83 31.09 -7.78
CA ALA A 665 -37.77 30.49 -8.55
C ALA A 665 -37.41 29.04 -8.10
N VAL A 666 -38.15 28.47 -7.12
CA VAL A 666 -37.80 27.17 -6.49
C VAL A 666 -38.81 26.10 -6.91
N ALA A 667 -38.30 25.00 -7.50
CA ALA A 667 -39.10 23.86 -7.90
C ALA A 667 -39.61 23.05 -6.70
N ASP A 668 -40.85 22.51 -6.81
CA ASP A 668 -41.45 21.67 -5.77
C ASP A 668 -40.58 20.43 -5.47
N ALA A 669 -40.10 20.35 -4.22
CA ALA A 669 -39.25 19.28 -3.76
C ALA A 669 -39.93 17.87 -3.85
N ARG A 670 -41.27 17.79 -3.88
CA ARG A 670 -42.00 16.51 -4.06
C ARG A 670 -41.87 15.92 -5.47
N GLN A 671 -41.43 16.73 -6.43
CA GLN A 671 -41.22 16.31 -7.81
C GLN A 671 -39.76 16.00 -8.09
N ARG A 672 -38.86 16.18 -7.10
CA ARG A 672 -37.45 15.77 -7.20
C ARG A 672 -37.33 14.26 -7.11
N LEU A 673 -36.52 13.70 -8.00
CA LEU A 673 -36.07 12.29 -7.95
C LEU A 673 -34.80 12.21 -7.10
N LEU A 674 -34.80 11.30 -6.14
CA LEU A 674 -33.65 11.02 -5.29
C LEU A 674 -32.70 10.01 -5.95
N THR A 675 -31.52 9.84 -5.41
CA THR A 675 -30.46 8.96 -5.93
C THR A 675 -30.94 7.53 -6.18
N THR A 676 -31.72 6.95 -5.25
CA THR A 676 -32.27 5.60 -5.36
C THR A 676 -33.30 5.48 -6.48
N GLU A 677 -34.21 6.45 -6.58
CA GLU A 677 -35.23 6.48 -7.64
C GLU A 677 -34.64 6.65 -9.04
N LEU A 678 -33.57 7.47 -9.15
CA LEU A 678 -32.83 7.67 -10.40
C LEU A 678 -32.11 6.38 -10.83
N ALA A 679 -31.51 5.66 -9.88
CA ALA A 679 -30.85 4.37 -10.16
C ALA A 679 -31.88 3.33 -10.66
N GLU A 680 -33.00 3.22 -9.97
CA GLU A 680 -34.08 2.29 -10.31
C GLU A 680 -34.68 2.57 -11.69
N LEU A 681 -34.99 3.85 -11.99
CA LEU A 681 -35.51 4.28 -13.29
C LEU A 681 -34.54 3.99 -14.45
N ALA A 682 -33.23 4.08 -14.20
CA ALA A 682 -32.21 3.81 -15.20
C ALA A 682 -31.78 2.33 -15.26
N GLY A 683 -32.32 1.44 -14.39
CA GLY A 683 -31.89 0.05 -14.28
C GLY A 683 -30.40 -0.06 -13.90
N LEU A 684 -29.95 0.78 -12.98
CA LEU A 684 -28.63 0.78 -12.39
C LEU A 684 -28.72 0.27 -10.96
N ASP A 685 -27.68 -0.38 -10.47
CA ASP A 685 -27.57 -0.70 -9.04
C ASP A 685 -27.57 0.62 -8.26
N ALA A 686 -28.45 0.73 -7.27
CA ALA A 686 -28.46 1.91 -6.38
C ALA A 686 -27.08 2.00 -5.72
N PRO A 687 -26.43 3.15 -5.71
CA PRO A 687 -25.19 3.32 -4.94
C PRO A 687 -25.53 2.98 -3.49
N GLU A 688 -24.77 2.07 -2.87
CA GLU A 688 -24.91 1.78 -1.44
C GLU A 688 -24.83 3.12 -0.69
N GLU A 689 -25.91 3.52 -0.03
CA GLU A 689 -25.87 4.65 0.88
C GLU A 689 -24.83 4.30 1.95
N ARG A 690 -23.69 4.97 1.89
CA ARG A 690 -22.72 4.95 2.98
C ARG A 690 -23.41 5.60 4.17
N ALA A 691 -23.96 4.78 5.05
CA ALA A 691 -24.63 5.20 6.27
C ALA A 691 -23.73 6.03 7.23
N GLU A 692 -22.46 6.23 6.89
CA GLU A 692 -21.48 6.95 7.68
C GLU A 692 -21.13 8.37 7.15
N ASP A 693 -21.53 8.74 5.94
CA ASP A 693 -21.16 10.06 5.38
C ASP A 693 -22.26 11.14 5.50
N SER A 694 -23.39 10.85 6.12
CA SER A 694 -24.46 11.84 6.30
C SER A 694 -24.18 12.90 7.40
N ALA A 695 -23.09 12.77 8.16
CA ALA A 695 -22.76 13.66 9.28
C ALA A 695 -21.61 14.65 9.03
N VAL A 696 -20.85 14.56 7.94
CA VAL A 696 -19.69 15.45 7.71
C VAL A 696 -19.85 16.24 6.41
N ARG A 697 -20.61 17.31 6.52
CA ARG A 697 -20.71 18.35 5.49
C ARG A 697 -19.36 19.07 5.39
N ARG A 698 -18.76 19.13 4.19
CA ARG A 698 -17.62 20.06 3.97
C ARG A 698 -18.10 21.47 4.23
N PRO A 699 -17.30 22.31 4.93
CA PRO A 699 -17.67 23.72 5.11
C PRO A 699 -17.80 24.38 3.73
N GLY A 700 -18.96 24.96 3.45
CA GLY A 700 -19.27 25.56 2.15
C GLY A 700 -18.48 26.85 1.90
N THR A 701 -18.16 27.58 2.97
CA THR A 701 -17.43 28.85 2.92
C THR A 701 -16.27 28.89 3.92
N PRO A 702 -15.26 29.73 3.71
CA PRO A 702 -14.19 29.94 4.70
C PRO A 702 -14.69 30.30 6.11
N ALA A 703 -15.83 30.99 6.21
CA ALA A 703 -16.42 31.42 7.48
C ALA A 703 -17.03 30.27 8.31
N GLU A 704 -17.42 29.16 7.66
CA GLU A 704 -17.99 27.98 8.33
C GLU A 704 -16.91 26.99 8.86
N ARG A 705 -15.66 27.16 8.47
CA ARG A 705 -14.57 26.22 8.82
C ARG A 705 -14.24 26.16 10.32
N PRO A 706 -14.24 27.25 11.08
CA PRO A 706 -14.01 27.20 12.51
C PRO A 706 -15.08 26.36 13.25
N GLU A 707 -16.35 26.57 12.94
CA GLU A 707 -17.45 25.82 13.54
C GLU A 707 -17.43 24.37 13.17
N HIS A 708 -17.09 24.06 11.89
CA HIS A 708 -16.95 22.71 11.41
C HIS A 708 -15.78 21.96 12.06
N PHE A 709 -14.62 22.62 12.25
CA PHE A 709 -13.48 22.06 13.00
C PHE A 709 -13.89 21.74 14.44
N ALA A 710 -14.52 22.69 15.13
CA ALA A 710 -14.95 22.49 16.52
C ALA A 710 -15.99 21.37 16.66
N ALA A 711 -16.92 21.25 15.71
CA ALA A 711 -17.89 20.16 15.68
C ALA A 711 -17.21 18.78 15.46
N LEU A 712 -16.28 18.69 14.53
CA LEU A 712 -15.50 17.46 14.31
C LEU A 712 -14.66 17.08 15.54
N LEU A 713 -14.02 18.06 16.18
CA LEU A 713 -13.20 17.81 17.36
C LEU A 713 -14.05 17.28 18.53
N ARG A 714 -15.22 17.86 18.76
CA ARG A 714 -16.16 17.38 19.79
C ARG A 714 -16.73 15.99 19.48
N ALA A 715 -17.00 15.71 18.22
CA ALA A 715 -17.56 14.43 17.79
C ALA A 715 -16.55 13.28 17.89
N HIS A 716 -15.30 13.52 17.50
CA HIS A 716 -14.30 12.45 17.38
C HIS A 716 -13.29 12.42 18.52
N GLN A 717 -13.06 13.55 19.21
CA GLN A 717 -12.08 13.70 20.29
C GLN A 717 -12.70 14.35 21.56
N PRO A 718 -13.84 13.86 22.06
CA PRO A 718 -14.60 14.53 23.13
C PRO A 718 -13.79 14.74 24.41
N ALA A 719 -12.83 13.87 24.66
CA ALA A 719 -12.01 13.88 25.87
C ALA A 719 -10.99 15.03 25.97
N VAL A 720 -10.62 15.66 24.82
CA VAL A 720 -9.65 16.77 24.75
C VAL A 720 -10.20 18.00 24.05
N ALA A 721 -11.41 17.91 23.47
CA ALA A 721 -11.96 18.92 22.58
C ALA A 721 -12.00 20.32 23.21
N GLU A 722 -12.58 20.48 24.40
CA GLU A 722 -12.75 21.80 25.04
C GLU A 722 -11.41 22.37 25.48
N GLU A 723 -10.48 21.55 25.94
CA GLU A 723 -9.15 21.97 26.35
C GLU A 723 -8.34 22.50 25.14
N VAL A 724 -8.39 21.78 24.03
CA VAL A 724 -7.73 22.18 22.77
C VAL A 724 -8.37 23.44 22.17
N LEU A 725 -9.69 23.53 22.14
CA LEU A 725 -10.40 24.74 21.67
C LEU A 725 -10.06 25.96 22.52
N THR A 726 -9.97 25.79 23.84
CA THR A 726 -9.56 26.86 24.76
C THR A 726 -8.13 27.32 24.49
N LEU A 727 -7.19 26.36 24.24
CA LEU A 727 -5.81 26.68 23.90
C LEU A 727 -5.70 27.45 22.58
N LEU A 728 -6.43 27.01 21.56
CA LEU A 728 -6.47 27.68 20.25
C LEU A 728 -7.07 29.08 20.34
N GLY A 729 -8.14 29.26 21.13
CA GLY A 729 -8.74 30.59 21.40
C GLY A 729 -7.77 31.52 22.14
N LYS A 730 -6.95 30.98 23.09
CA LYS A 730 -5.91 31.74 23.75
C LYS A 730 -4.83 32.21 22.75
N TRP A 731 -4.43 31.33 21.82
CA TRP A 731 -3.50 31.69 20.74
C TRP A 731 -3.96 32.90 19.92
N GLU A 732 -5.26 32.98 19.57
CA GLU A 732 -5.83 34.12 18.86
C GLU A 732 -5.86 35.38 19.74
N ALA A 733 -6.23 35.25 21.00
CA ALA A 733 -6.27 36.37 21.94
C ALA A 733 -4.89 37.02 22.18
N GLU A 734 -3.82 36.24 22.01
CA GLU A 734 -2.44 36.68 22.16
C GLU A 734 -1.79 37.18 20.85
N GLY A 735 -2.58 37.44 19.81
CA GLY A 735 -2.16 38.05 18.54
C GLY A 735 -1.79 37.07 17.41
N GLY A 736 -1.94 35.77 17.60
CA GLY A 736 -1.94 34.79 16.54
C GLY A 736 -3.25 34.74 15.77
N TRP A 737 -3.35 33.85 14.78
CA TRP A 737 -4.59 33.56 14.09
C TRP A 737 -4.69 32.07 13.77
N LEU A 738 -5.90 31.57 13.48
CA LEU A 738 -6.13 30.15 13.17
C LEU A 738 -6.39 29.96 11.67
N GLY A 739 -5.55 29.13 11.06
CA GLY A 739 -5.71 28.73 9.67
C GLY A 739 -6.47 27.41 9.58
N TYR A 740 -7.60 27.40 8.86
CA TYR A 740 -8.44 26.20 8.71
C TYR A 740 -8.33 25.59 7.31
N GLY A 741 -8.13 24.28 7.26
CA GLY A 741 -8.11 23.52 6.02
C GLY A 741 -9.48 23.49 5.31
N ALA A 742 -9.46 23.29 3.98
CA ALA A 742 -10.68 23.22 3.15
C ALA A 742 -11.18 21.78 2.90
N ALA A 743 -10.50 20.78 3.45
CA ALA A 743 -10.85 19.37 3.29
C ALA A 743 -12.06 18.96 4.15
N ALA A 744 -12.61 17.78 3.88
CA ALA A 744 -13.70 17.20 4.68
C ALA A 744 -13.27 16.98 6.15
N GLU A 745 -12.03 16.61 6.40
CA GLU A 745 -11.38 16.72 7.70
C GLU A 745 -10.74 18.12 7.80
N THR A 746 -11.50 19.08 8.28
CA THR A 746 -11.01 20.45 8.45
C THR A 746 -9.95 20.46 9.54
N SER A 747 -8.67 20.64 9.15
CA SER A 747 -7.56 20.83 10.09
C SER A 747 -7.51 22.27 10.62
N CYS A 748 -6.86 22.46 11.76
CA CYS A 748 -6.58 23.78 12.32
C CYS A 748 -5.09 23.96 12.61
N ALA A 749 -4.51 25.06 12.18
CA ALA A 749 -3.12 25.42 12.41
C ALA A 749 -3.00 26.76 13.17
N PRO A 750 -2.35 26.82 14.34
CA PRO A 750 -2.05 28.08 15.04
C PRO A 750 -0.93 28.84 14.30
N MET A 751 -1.28 29.95 13.66
CA MET A 751 -0.42 30.72 12.76
C MET A 751 0.03 32.04 13.35
N LEU A 752 1.24 32.48 12.95
CA LEU A 752 1.76 33.83 13.14
C LEU A 752 2.01 34.49 11.79
N ARG A 753 1.85 35.81 11.71
CA ARG A 753 2.12 36.58 10.49
C ARG A 753 3.55 37.12 10.52
N GLU A 754 4.34 36.78 9.53
CA GLU A 754 5.59 37.44 9.19
C GLU A 754 5.36 38.22 7.88
N GLY A 755 5.21 39.54 7.94
CA GLY A 755 5.09 40.38 6.76
C GLY A 755 3.72 40.36 6.02
N ARG A 756 3.65 41.18 4.93
CA ARG A 756 2.45 41.33 4.09
C ARG A 756 2.41 40.29 2.99
N GLY A 757 1.70 39.16 3.17
CA GLY A 757 1.39 38.21 2.10
C GLY A 757 1.22 36.76 2.56
N PRO A 758 0.57 35.89 1.78
CA PRO A 758 0.33 34.48 2.18
C PRO A 758 1.60 33.59 2.21
N GLN A 759 2.74 34.10 1.75
CA GLN A 759 4.02 33.39 1.78
C GLN A 759 4.83 33.61 3.09
N GLY A 760 4.38 34.50 3.99
CA GLY A 760 5.06 34.87 5.22
C GLY A 760 4.41 34.35 6.53
N CYS A 761 3.58 33.32 6.49
CA CYS A 761 2.98 32.76 7.71
C CYS A 761 3.87 31.64 8.29
N LEU A 762 4.02 31.61 9.62
CA LEU A 762 4.68 30.54 10.36
C LEU A 762 3.67 29.81 11.23
N TRP A 763 3.73 28.49 11.26
CA TRP A 763 2.98 27.64 12.18
C TRP A 763 3.75 26.38 12.53
N PRO A 764 3.74 25.93 13.81
CA PRO A 764 4.52 24.77 14.23
C PRO A 764 3.82 23.44 13.99
N VAL A 765 2.49 23.44 14.07
CA VAL A 765 1.68 22.21 14.02
C VAL A 765 0.35 22.40 13.26
N SER A 766 -0.20 21.29 12.79
CA SER A 766 -1.57 21.20 12.26
C SER A 766 -2.35 20.15 13.04
N VAL A 767 -3.53 20.51 13.55
CA VAL A 767 -4.41 19.65 14.33
C VAL A 767 -5.47 19.05 13.42
N TYR A 768 -5.58 17.72 13.39
CA TYR A 768 -6.55 16.96 12.61
C TYR A 768 -7.60 16.33 13.55
N PRO A 769 -8.83 16.85 13.58
CA PRO A 769 -9.83 16.49 14.60
C PRO A 769 -10.38 15.07 14.44
N ARG A 770 -10.53 14.58 13.22
CA ARG A 770 -11.11 13.26 12.93
C ARG A 770 -10.13 12.13 13.16
N SER A 771 -8.92 12.27 12.63
CA SER A 771 -7.83 11.29 12.82
C SER A 771 -7.22 11.33 14.21
N GLY A 772 -7.48 12.41 14.98
CA GLY A 772 -6.90 12.60 16.31
C GLY A 772 -5.38 12.78 16.29
N ALA A 773 -4.84 13.42 15.25
CA ALA A 773 -3.41 13.62 15.08
C ALA A 773 -3.03 15.11 15.16
N VAL A 774 -1.83 15.36 15.70
CA VAL A 774 -1.12 16.65 15.64
C VAL A 774 0.12 16.46 14.80
N GLU A 775 0.16 17.04 13.59
CA GLU A 775 1.31 16.99 12.67
C GLU A 775 2.26 18.15 12.95
N VAL A 776 3.55 17.87 13.12
CA VAL A 776 4.61 18.89 13.29
C VAL A 776 5.22 19.19 11.92
N VAL A 777 5.28 20.46 11.52
CA VAL A 777 5.63 20.86 10.15
C VAL A 777 7.10 21.30 10.02
N PHE A 778 8.05 20.52 10.52
CA PHE A 778 9.48 20.83 10.47
C PHE A 778 10.02 21.13 9.07
N GLU A 779 9.61 20.33 8.05
CA GLU A 779 9.99 20.57 6.65
C GLU A 779 9.60 21.95 6.14
N TYR A 780 8.47 22.46 6.60
CA TYR A 780 7.98 23.79 6.25
C TYR A 780 8.76 24.88 6.96
N LEU A 781 9.01 24.72 8.26
CA LEU A 781 9.74 25.68 9.09
C LEU A 781 11.21 25.79 8.67
N ALA A 782 11.85 24.70 8.31
CA ALA A 782 13.26 24.66 7.90
C ALA A 782 13.62 25.62 6.74
N LYS A 783 12.63 26.04 5.98
CA LYS A 783 12.77 26.94 4.81
C LYS A 783 12.46 28.40 5.15
N ARG A 784 12.22 28.76 6.43
CA ARG A 784 11.72 30.07 6.86
C ARG A 784 12.45 30.58 8.10
N GLU A 785 12.83 31.85 8.10
CA GLU A 785 13.37 32.50 9.28
C GLU A 785 12.30 32.57 10.37
N PRO A 786 12.71 32.42 11.64
CA PRO A 786 14.09 32.25 12.13
C PRO A 786 14.57 30.77 12.15
N PHE A 787 13.72 29.79 11.73
CA PHE A 787 13.93 28.34 11.85
C PHE A 787 14.95 27.77 10.84
N THR A 788 15.48 28.59 9.95
CA THR A 788 16.69 28.32 9.17
C THR A 788 17.97 28.26 10.04
N ARG A 789 17.93 28.82 11.24
CA ARG A 789 19.08 28.83 12.16
C ARG A 789 19.31 27.43 12.75
N PRO A 790 20.57 26.96 12.82
CA PRO A 790 20.89 25.68 13.42
C PRO A 790 20.39 25.58 14.88
N GLY A 791 19.74 24.45 15.20
CA GLY A 791 19.30 24.13 16.57
C GLY A 791 17.87 24.51 16.91
N LEU A 792 17.23 25.50 16.26
CA LEU A 792 15.86 25.90 16.62
C LEU A 792 14.81 24.81 16.30
N LEU A 793 14.98 24.04 15.23
CA LEU A 793 14.11 22.89 14.94
C LEU A 793 14.30 21.76 15.94
N ALA A 794 15.53 21.49 16.37
CA ALA A 794 15.83 20.49 17.39
C ALA A 794 15.22 20.91 18.74
N GLU A 795 15.37 22.19 19.13
CA GLU A 795 14.78 22.74 20.35
C GLU A 795 13.23 22.63 20.32
N LEU A 796 12.57 22.90 19.17
CA LEU A 796 11.13 22.72 19.02
C LEU A 796 10.73 21.25 19.19
N ARG A 797 11.47 20.31 18.58
CA ARG A 797 11.26 18.88 18.75
C ARG A 797 11.35 18.48 20.23
N ASP A 798 12.40 18.90 20.90
CA ASP A 798 12.68 18.51 22.29
C ASP A 798 11.60 19.04 23.24
N ARG A 799 11.10 20.26 23.00
CA ARG A 799 9.96 20.82 23.75
C ARG A 799 8.66 20.08 23.50
N LEU A 800 8.40 19.67 22.27
CA LEU A 800 7.23 18.85 21.95
C LEU A 800 7.36 17.43 22.51
N GLN A 801 8.58 16.88 22.55
CA GLN A 801 8.86 15.59 23.20
C GLN A 801 8.72 15.61 24.73
N ALA A 802 8.83 16.78 25.34
CA ALA A 802 8.56 16.95 26.78
C ALA A 802 7.06 16.83 27.13
N VAL A 803 6.17 16.79 26.14
CA VAL A 803 4.74 16.50 26.32
C VAL A 803 4.58 15.01 26.66
N PRO A 804 3.98 14.62 27.78
CA PRO A 804 3.78 13.23 28.15
C PRO A 804 3.04 12.44 27.05
N GLY A 805 3.63 11.30 26.64
CA GLY A 805 3.05 10.45 25.59
C GLY A 805 3.40 10.85 24.15
N VAL A 806 4.19 11.92 23.95
CA VAL A 806 4.68 12.31 22.63
C VAL A 806 6.05 11.69 22.36
N VAL A 807 6.16 10.98 21.23
CA VAL A 807 7.42 10.41 20.72
C VAL A 807 7.65 10.94 19.30
N LEU A 808 8.66 11.79 19.14
CA LEU A 808 9.10 12.34 17.86
C LEU A 808 10.50 11.81 17.55
N ASP A 809 10.59 10.55 17.12
CA ASP A 809 11.87 9.89 16.80
C ASP A 809 12.40 10.39 15.43
N VAL A 810 12.87 11.63 15.40
CA VAL A 810 13.45 12.27 14.21
C VAL A 810 14.83 12.79 14.55
N PRO A 811 15.91 12.24 13.95
CA PRO A 811 17.28 12.75 14.12
C PRO A 811 17.42 14.21 13.65
N ASP A 812 18.29 14.97 14.29
CA ASP A 812 18.54 16.39 13.95
C ASP A 812 18.83 16.60 12.46
N ALA A 813 19.61 15.69 11.85
CA ALA A 813 19.97 15.75 10.44
C ALA A 813 18.77 15.59 9.49
N GLU A 814 17.65 15.02 9.96
CA GLU A 814 16.47 14.74 9.15
C GLU A 814 15.29 15.70 9.39
N LEU A 815 15.34 16.53 10.44
CA LEU A 815 14.24 17.44 10.80
C LEU A 815 13.75 18.28 9.61
N HIS A 816 14.68 18.80 8.79
CA HIS A 816 14.36 19.63 7.63
C HIS A 816 13.59 18.92 6.49
N ARG A 817 13.34 17.61 6.62
CA ARG A 817 12.64 16.77 5.60
C ARG A 817 11.44 16.02 6.17
N ARG A 818 11.12 16.19 7.46
CA ARG A 818 10.12 15.37 8.15
C ARG A 818 8.91 16.19 8.60
N ARG A 819 7.77 15.47 8.65
CA ARG A 819 6.51 15.93 9.24
C ARG A 819 5.98 14.83 10.16
N PRO A 820 6.58 14.63 11.32
CA PRO A 820 6.09 13.62 12.27
C PRO A 820 4.76 14.05 12.87
N SER A 821 3.98 13.11 13.37
CA SER A 821 2.74 13.37 14.07
C SER A 821 2.70 12.60 15.40
N PHE A 822 1.89 13.11 16.34
CA PHE A 822 1.60 12.47 17.61
C PHE A 822 0.09 12.50 17.90
N PRO A 823 -0.41 11.62 18.79
CA PRO A 823 -1.84 11.55 19.10
C PRO A 823 -2.31 12.82 19.82
N LEU A 824 -3.49 13.33 19.42
CA LEU A 824 -4.12 14.48 20.06
C LEU A 824 -4.49 14.20 21.54
N GLU A 825 -4.71 12.94 21.87
CA GLU A 825 -4.97 12.50 23.26
C GLU A 825 -3.82 12.81 24.23
N ALA A 826 -2.59 13.00 23.74
CA ALA A 826 -1.45 13.44 24.56
C ALA A 826 -1.68 14.86 25.14
N LEU A 827 -2.59 15.64 24.58
CA LEU A 827 -2.92 17.00 25.03
C LEU A 827 -3.97 17.01 26.14
N ARG A 828 -3.76 16.24 27.21
CA ARG A 828 -4.59 16.23 28.42
C ARG A 828 -3.80 16.68 29.62
N GLY A 829 -4.42 17.50 30.49
CA GLY A 829 -3.83 17.87 31.77
C GLY A 829 -2.42 18.43 31.64
N GLU A 830 -1.41 17.75 32.22
CA GLU A 830 0.01 18.17 32.12
C GLU A 830 0.49 18.22 30.66
N GLY A 831 0.01 17.31 29.79
CA GLY A 831 0.37 17.30 28.38
C GLY A 831 -0.06 18.58 27.66
N LEU A 832 -1.26 19.09 27.93
CA LEU A 832 -1.73 20.36 27.37
C LEU A 832 -0.88 21.54 27.86
N ALA A 833 -0.50 21.56 29.14
CA ALA A 833 0.32 22.64 29.71
C ALA A 833 1.71 22.66 29.04
N ARG A 834 2.37 21.51 28.88
CA ARG A 834 3.66 21.41 28.19
C ARG A 834 3.56 21.80 26.71
N PHE A 835 2.48 21.40 26.05
CA PHE A 835 2.24 21.79 24.67
C PHE A 835 2.02 23.31 24.53
N ALA A 836 1.28 23.92 25.44
CA ALA A 836 1.13 25.38 25.49
C ALA A 836 2.46 26.10 25.69
N GLU A 837 3.34 25.58 26.56
CA GLU A 837 4.70 26.11 26.74
C GLU A 837 5.54 26.02 25.45
N ALA A 838 5.42 24.93 24.70
CA ALA A 838 6.13 24.75 23.42
C ALA A 838 5.59 25.73 22.34
N LEU A 839 4.27 25.96 22.28
CA LEU A 839 3.67 26.96 21.39
C LEU A 839 4.06 28.39 21.75
N GLU A 840 4.10 28.71 23.04
CA GLU A 840 4.54 30.03 23.52
C GLU A 840 6.01 30.28 23.20
N TRP A 841 6.87 29.27 23.41
CA TRP A 841 8.28 29.37 23.01
C TRP A 841 8.40 29.59 21.49
N PHE A 842 7.62 28.84 20.67
CA PHE A 842 7.61 29.05 19.23
C PHE A 842 7.23 30.48 18.86
N ARG A 843 6.22 31.04 19.51
CA ARG A 843 5.80 32.43 19.33
C ARG A 843 6.90 33.41 19.61
N GLN A 844 7.61 33.25 20.75
CA GLN A 844 8.72 34.10 21.15
C GLN A 844 9.91 34.06 20.18
N GLN A 845 10.18 32.89 19.55
CA GLN A 845 11.21 32.79 18.54
C GLN A 845 10.79 33.41 17.19
N SER A 846 9.48 33.47 16.92
CA SER A 846 8.92 33.93 15.64
C SER A 846 8.63 35.46 15.64
N LEU A 847 8.65 36.12 16.76
CA LEU A 847 8.51 37.57 16.91
C LEU A 847 9.88 38.25 16.92
#